data_db3b5141ea3953171f53e86509b548d6
#
_entry.id   db3b5141ea3953171f53e86509b548d6
#
_cell.length_a   1.000
_cell.length_b   1.000
_cell.length_c   1.000
_cell.angle_alpha   90.00
_cell.angle_beta   90.00
_cell.angle_gamma   90.00
#
_symmetry.space_group_name_H-M   'P 1'
#
loop_
_entity.id
_entity.type
_entity.pdbx_description
1 polymer ?
#
loop_
_entity_poly.entity_id
_entity_poly.type
_entity_poly.pdbx_seq_one_letter_code
_entity_poly.pdbx_strand_id
1 'polypeptide(L)'
;MYVNNNTLMEFNNDFKQVASYKTAYPVFALYYTNGTVTAIERDTDGNFYSENIAWKMPSSVTISNSSATLKTGDSLKLSAKSNSDIDYGFTWSSSDNSVASVTKDGKVYGNKAGVCIITATTDNSVKASCTVTVTPMDSDTKGSATILSGRTTDNASDNHYNTWSSVTNSYLVQNSDGTLTRLENTSSGIVVENYSADGNKLISQRTISKELNLFGGFYSGKDYNYLVFGQNNTFESDSKEVVRVVKYTKSWSKVNSCSISGVNTTKPFSAGSLRMEEAGGKLYVYTCHEMYADSDGINHQANMLFTIDESSMSLTDSMYDVSNLTDGYVSHSFNQFIKADESGKYIYRVDHSESSNYTMNGSYLSVNGITLTKYKADGKSTAVSVSIPVKFDMNKSNYTGASIGGFELGSGNCLIAYAKDVSSSCKTRNVYISVTDELFNGTQNIALTNYGTSSKVTCRTPQLIKINDNLFLVMWEEYNSSTGKTATKTMTVDSNGKTVTKAISHSFGLSDCQPVVCSDGMVKWYVTNNSAPTLYKLSPFALDDYHEHSYTKTVLSNATCTTAGTVKYTCSCGDSYTETIPATGHKSSGWITDKAASIGVKGSKHKECTVCKKVLETAEIPALSRISISKASVTLSTSTYAYDGKAKKPGVTVKLNGKTLKNGTDYTVSYSNNTKVGTATVKITGKGNYTGSVSKTYNIKNNFKKATISGISNKSYTGKNITQSFTVKYNGKTLKKGTDYTVSYLSNKNIGTATVKVTGKGSYAGTITKTFKINPAKQEIQKLTAKSKAFFVDWAQKGSATGYEIQYATNSKFTSAKKVTITNNKTDKTTISKLSGKKKYYVRVRSYTTVKGTKYYGAWSASKSVTTKK
;
A
#
# COMPACT_ATOMS: atom_id res chain seq x y z
N MET A 1 -25.98 12.85 1.61
CA MET A 1 -25.28 13.76 2.54
C MET A 1 -25.13 13.08 3.89
N TYR A 2 -24.03 13.26 4.54
CA TYR A 2 -23.71 12.66 5.85
C TYR A 2 -23.25 13.79 6.78
N VAL A 3 -23.53 13.70 8.07
CA VAL A 3 -23.12 14.68 9.09
C VAL A 3 -22.18 14.02 10.08
N ASN A 4 -21.05 14.65 10.31
CA ASN A 4 -20.12 14.26 11.37
C ASN A 4 -19.84 15.50 12.25
N ASN A 5 -20.55 15.56 13.37
CA ASN A 5 -20.54 16.70 14.30
C ASN A 5 -20.93 18.00 13.58
N ASN A 6 -19.98 18.88 13.29
CA ASN A 6 -20.19 20.17 12.60
C ASN A 6 -19.71 20.16 11.14
N THR A 7 -19.67 19.00 10.50
CA THR A 7 -19.25 18.89 9.10
C THR A 7 -20.29 18.12 8.31
N LEU A 8 -20.81 18.76 7.25
CA LEU A 8 -21.63 18.11 6.25
C LEU A 8 -20.73 17.55 5.17
N MET A 9 -21.00 16.32 4.76
CA MET A 9 -20.22 15.61 3.73
C MET A 9 -21.13 15.05 2.67
N GLU A 10 -20.72 15.17 1.41
CA GLU A 10 -21.36 14.53 0.27
C GLU A 10 -20.50 13.38 -0.22
N PHE A 11 -21.13 12.26 -0.54
CA PHE A 11 -20.46 11.07 -1.07
C PHE A 11 -21.07 10.71 -2.42
N ASN A 12 -20.21 10.32 -3.37
CA ASN A 12 -20.64 9.78 -4.66
C ASN A 12 -21.18 8.34 -4.54
N ASN A 13 -21.61 7.76 -5.66
CA ASN A 13 -22.16 6.40 -5.70
C ASN A 13 -21.15 5.29 -5.33
N ASP A 14 -19.86 5.60 -5.28
CA ASP A 14 -18.78 4.68 -4.87
C ASP A 14 -18.42 4.86 -3.38
N PHE A 15 -19.21 5.67 -2.64
CA PHE A 15 -18.98 6.04 -1.24
C PHE A 15 -17.68 6.83 -1.00
N LYS A 16 -17.18 7.52 -2.01
CA LYS A 16 -16.07 8.46 -1.88
C LYS A 16 -16.63 9.85 -1.53
N GLN A 17 -16.08 10.49 -0.51
CA GLN A 17 -16.41 11.89 -0.18
C GLN A 17 -15.98 12.78 -1.34
N VAL A 18 -16.92 13.58 -1.85
CA VAL A 18 -16.69 14.48 -2.99
C VAL A 18 -16.82 15.95 -2.60
N ALA A 19 -17.48 16.24 -1.49
CA ALA A 19 -17.63 17.59 -1.00
C ALA A 19 -17.81 17.63 0.52
N SER A 20 -17.44 18.76 1.13
CA SER A 20 -17.72 19.04 2.54
C SER A 20 -17.99 20.53 2.79
N TYR A 21 -18.71 20.79 3.88
CA TYR A 21 -18.95 22.12 4.43
C TYR A 21 -18.92 22.06 5.95
N LYS A 22 -18.21 22.98 6.58
CA LYS A 22 -18.08 23.04 8.03
C LYS A 22 -18.96 24.14 8.60
N THR A 23 -19.92 23.76 9.43
CA THR A 23 -20.81 24.68 10.16
C THR A 23 -20.14 25.25 11.42
N ALA A 24 -20.67 26.28 11.98
CA ALA A 24 -20.13 26.91 13.20
C ALA A 24 -20.29 25.98 14.42
N TYR A 25 -21.43 25.32 14.54
CA TYR A 25 -21.76 24.43 15.65
C TYR A 25 -22.17 23.05 15.16
N PRO A 26 -22.27 22.05 16.05
CA PRO A 26 -22.75 20.71 15.70
C PRO A 26 -24.12 20.72 15.05
N VAL A 27 -24.29 20.02 13.97
CA VAL A 27 -25.54 19.94 13.21
C VAL A 27 -26.53 19.02 13.91
N PHE A 28 -27.68 19.55 14.24
CA PHE A 28 -28.80 18.84 14.87
C PHE A 28 -29.79 18.28 13.86
N ALA A 29 -30.11 19.03 12.81
CA ALA A 29 -31.01 18.62 11.74
C ALA A 29 -30.61 19.25 10.40
N LEU A 30 -31.01 18.58 9.29
CA LEU A 30 -30.80 19.07 7.93
C LEU A 30 -32.13 19.07 7.17
N TYR A 31 -32.37 20.14 6.43
CA TYR A 31 -33.47 20.25 5.46
C TYR A 31 -32.89 20.58 4.09
N TYR A 32 -33.42 19.96 3.05
CA TYR A 32 -33.05 20.27 1.67
C TYR A 32 -34.25 20.77 0.89
N THR A 33 -34.17 21.99 0.37
CA THR A 33 -35.24 22.58 -0.42
C THR A 33 -34.66 23.44 -1.55
N ASN A 34 -35.03 23.12 -2.79
CA ASN A 34 -34.66 23.91 -3.99
C ASN A 34 -33.16 24.21 -4.14
N GLY A 35 -32.28 23.24 -3.91
CA GLY A 35 -30.84 23.42 -4.07
C GLY A 35 -30.13 24.09 -2.89
N THR A 36 -30.84 24.36 -1.81
CA THR A 36 -30.31 24.91 -0.55
C THR A 36 -30.42 23.86 0.55
N VAL A 37 -29.33 23.66 1.26
CA VAL A 37 -29.28 22.87 2.49
C VAL A 37 -29.41 23.84 3.66
N THR A 38 -30.45 23.67 4.48
CA THR A 38 -30.57 24.40 5.75
C THR A 38 -30.07 23.50 6.87
N ALA A 39 -28.97 23.86 7.50
CA ALA A 39 -28.46 23.22 8.70
C ALA A 39 -29.07 23.90 9.94
N ILE A 40 -29.65 23.11 10.83
CA ILE A 40 -30.00 23.52 12.17
C ILE A 40 -28.88 23.08 13.09
N GLU A 41 -28.20 24.00 13.71
CA GLU A 41 -27.06 23.80 14.55
C GLU A 41 -27.42 24.06 16.02
N ARG A 42 -26.70 23.45 16.94
CA ARG A 42 -26.89 23.65 18.37
C ARG A 42 -25.56 23.90 19.07
N ASP A 43 -25.46 25.02 19.81
CA ASP A 43 -24.29 25.32 20.64
C ASP A 43 -24.28 24.52 21.96
N THR A 44 -23.23 24.70 22.75
CA THR A 44 -23.06 24.04 24.06
C THR A 44 -24.06 24.48 25.10
N ASP A 45 -24.66 25.68 24.93
CA ASP A 45 -25.63 26.26 25.86
C ASP A 45 -27.07 25.87 25.48
N GLY A 46 -27.24 25.12 24.38
CA GLY A 46 -28.51 24.58 23.93
C GLY A 46 -29.31 25.50 23.00
N ASN A 47 -28.76 26.64 22.57
CA ASN A 47 -29.38 27.54 21.60
C ASN A 47 -29.32 26.95 20.19
N PHE A 48 -30.35 27.20 19.39
CA PHE A 48 -30.47 26.77 18.03
C PHE A 48 -30.19 27.91 17.04
N TYR A 49 -29.40 27.58 16.01
CA TYR A 49 -29.08 28.47 14.90
C TYR A 49 -29.50 27.80 13.59
N SER A 50 -29.80 28.57 12.58
CA SER A 50 -30.06 28.04 11.23
C SER A 50 -29.13 28.70 10.23
N GLU A 51 -28.46 27.86 9.44
CA GLU A 51 -27.60 28.29 8.35
C GLU A 51 -28.13 27.74 7.02
N ASN A 52 -28.28 28.63 6.02
CA ASN A 52 -28.68 28.25 4.66
C ASN A 52 -27.45 28.17 3.77
N ILE A 53 -27.11 26.97 3.34
CA ILE A 53 -25.95 26.66 2.55
C ILE A 53 -26.40 26.45 1.10
N ALA A 54 -26.01 27.33 0.19
CA ALA A 54 -26.21 27.13 -1.24
C ALA A 54 -25.24 26.07 -1.76
N TRP A 55 -25.71 24.86 -1.89
CA TRP A 55 -24.91 23.71 -2.35
C TRP A 55 -24.65 23.80 -3.86
N LYS A 56 -23.69 24.63 -4.26
CA LYS A 56 -23.38 24.91 -5.67
C LYS A 56 -22.03 24.34 -6.06
N MET A 57 -21.99 23.65 -7.22
CA MET A 57 -20.73 23.21 -7.83
C MET A 57 -19.81 24.41 -8.14
N PRO A 58 -18.49 24.27 -7.97
CA PRO A 58 -17.53 25.29 -8.40
C PRO A 58 -17.66 25.61 -9.88
N SER A 59 -17.63 26.90 -10.23
CA SER A 59 -17.57 27.40 -11.62
C SER A 59 -16.25 28.07 -11.94
N SER A 60 -15.44 28.36 -10.91
CA SER A 60 -14.09 28.87 -11.07
C SER A 60 -13.18 28.41 -9.93
N VAL A 61 -11.89 28.28 -10.23
CA VAL A 61 -10.81 27.96 -9.28
C VAL A 61 -9.73 29.01 -9.43
N THR A 62 -9.18 29.42 -8.30
CA THR A 62 -7.96 30.25 -8.26
C THR A 62 -6.84 29.47 -7.60
N ILE A 63 -5.60 29.70 -8.04
CA ILE A 63 -4.39 29.11 -7.46
C ILE A 63 -3.51 30.22 -6.88
N SER A 64 -2.79 29.94 -5.79
CA SER A 64 -1.98 30.94 -5.07
C SER A 64 -0.95 31.65 -5.95
N ASN A 65 -0.42 30.95 -6.95
CA ASN A 65 0.61 31.45 -7.85
C ASN A 65 0.31 31.01 -9.29
N SER A 66 0.27 31.88 -10.26
CA SER A 66 0.15 31.54 -11.67
C SER A 66 1.49 31.06 -12.27
N SER A 67 2.60 31.41 -11.63
CA SER A 67 3.95 30.94 -11.97
C SER A 67 4.82 30.87 -10.72
N ALA A 68 5.82 29.97 -10.75
CA ALA A 68 6.81 29.81 -9.70
C ALA A 68 8.15 29.36 -10.30
N THR A 69 9.23 29.68 -9.60
CA THR A 69 10.58 29.20 -9.92
C THR A 69 11.15 28.50 -8.69
N LEU A 70 11.67 27.28 -8.92
CA LEU A 70 12.33 26.46 -7.90
C LEU A 70 13.73 26.09 -8.39
N LYS A 71 14.67 25.82 -7.50
CA LYS A 71 15.87 25.04 -7.84
C LYS A 71 15.54 23.55 -7.73
N THR A 72 16.29 22.73 -8.44
CA THR A 72 16.23 21.27 -8.24
C THR A 72 16.52 20.94 -6.76
N GLY A 73 15.62 20.20 -6.12
CA GLY A 73 15.66 19.89 -4.69
C GLY A 73 14.79 20.79 -3.80
N ASP A 74 14.37 21.96 -4.27
CA ASP A 74 13.49 22.86 -3.52
C ASP A 74 12.04 22.40 -3.56
N SER A 75 11.25 22.91 -2.63
CA SER A 75 9.80 22.70 -2.63
C SER A 75 9.03 23.98 -2.40
N LEU A 76 7.79 24.02 -2.90
CA LEU A 76 6.84 25.14 -2.77
C LEU A 76 5.46 24.58 -2.42
N LYS A 77 4.77 25.21 -1.49
CA LYS A 77 3.35 24.92 -1.22
C LYS A 77 2.46 25.81 -2.08
N LEU A 78 1.67 25.17 -2.96
CA LEU A 78 0.58 25.83 -3.67
C LEU A 78 -0.72 25.58 -2.92
N SER A 79 -1.62 26.56 -2.92
CA SER A 79 -2.99 26.43 -2.46
C SER A 79 -3.95 26.76 -3.59
N ALA A 80 -5.12 26.12 -3.58
CA ALA A 80 -6.19 26.42 -4.52
C ALA A 80 -7.46 26.76 -3.74
N LYS A 81 -8.29 27.63 -4.30
CA LYS A 81 -9.59 28.00 -3.75
C LYS A 81 -10.63 28.05 -4.86
N SER A 82 -11.76 27.41 -4.65
CA SER A 82 -12.93 27.53 -5.53
C SER A 82 -13.77 28.75 -5.17
N ASN A 83 -14.66 29.15 -6.06
CA ASN A 83 -15.69 30.17 -5.78
C ASN A 83 -16.95 29.57 -5.14
N SER A 84 -16.88 28.36 -4.61
CA SER A 84 -17.93 27.72 -3.83
C SER A 84 -17.59 27.79 -2.34
N ASP A 85 -18.59 28.03 -1.50
CA ASP A 85 -18.45 27.93 -0.04
C ASP A 85 -18.36 26.46 0.41
N ILE A 86 -18.70 25.53 -0.49
CA ILE A 86 -18.58 24.10 -0.28
C ILE A 86 -17.16 23.68 -0.63
N ASP A 87 -16.52 22.94 0.28
CA ASP A 87 -15.19 22.37 0.02
C ASP A 87 -15.34 21.07 -0.78
N TYR A 88 -15.05 21.17 -2.07
CA TYR A 88 -14.99 20.03 -2.99
C TYR A 88 -13.60 19.38 -3.07
N GLY A 89 -12.63 19.89 -2.29
CA GLY A 89 -11.25 19.47 -2.37
C GLY A 89 -10.65 19.73 -3.76
N PHE A 90 -9.39 19.32 -3.94
CA PHE A 90 -8.68 19.43 -5.20
C PHE A 90 -7.87 18.19 -5.51
N THR A 91 -7.94 17.72 -6.74
CA THR A 91 -6.98 16.78 -7.29
C THR A 91 -5.85 17.56 -7.94
N TRP A 92 -4.63 17.34 -7.47
CA TRP A 92 -3.43 17.98 -7.98
C TRP A 92 -2.72 17.08 -9.01
N SER A 93 -2.22 17.67 -10.07
CA SER A 93 -1.46 16.95 -11.11
C SER A 93 -0.33 17.81 -11.68
N SER A 94 0.73 17.15 -12.13
CA SER A 94 1.80 17.77 -12.91
C SER A 94 1.74 17.30 -14.37
N SER A 95 2.04 18.20 -15.30
CA SER A 95 2.18 17.83 -16.71
C SER A 95 3.44 17.02 -16.97
N ASP A 96 4.45 17.14 -16.10
CA ASP A 96 5.69 16.36 -16.13
C ASP A 96 6.27 16.20 -14.70
N ASN A 97 5.99 15.05 -14.09
CA ASN A 97 6.50 14.72 -12.76
C ASN A 97 8.04 14.58 -12.72
N SER A 98 8.70 14.39 -13.85
CA SER A 98 10.16 14.35 -13.90
C SER A 98 10.77 15.73 -13.70
N VAL A 99 10.08 16.80 -14.10
CA VAL A 99 10.50 18.19 -13.90
C VAL A 99 10.09 18.68 -12.52
N ALA A 100 8.80 18.66 -12.22
CA ALA A 100 8.32 18.91 -10.87
C ALA A 100 7.09 18.05 -10.57
N SER A 101 7.04 17.49 -9.39
CA SER A 101 5.93 16.68 -8.89
C SER A 101 5.11 17.42 -7.85
N VAL A 102 3.86 16.99 -7.61
CA VAL A 102 2.96 17.63 -6.66
C VAL A 102 2.25 16.58 -5.81
N THR A 103 2.16 16.82 -4.51
CA THR A 103 1.45 15.99 -3.55
C THR A 103 -0.06 16.25 -3.58
N LYS A 104 -0.83 15.35 -2.95
CA LYS A 104 -2.29 15.49 -2.80
C LYS A 104 -2.71 16.81 -2.13
N ASP A 105 -1.86 17.35 -1.28
CA ASP A 105 -2.09 18.60 -0.53
C ASP A 105 -1.51 19.84 -1.23
N GLY A 106 -0.95 19.71 -2.46
CA GLY A 106 -0.45 20.81 -3.26
C GLY A 106 1.00 21.23 -2.97
N LYS A 107 1.80 20.41 -2.29
CA LYS A 107 3.25 20.65 -2.16
C LYS A 107 3.97 20.20 -3.43
N VAL A 108 4.67 21.12 -4.05
CA VAL A 108 5.41 20.94 -5.30
C VAL A 108 6.89 20.74 -4.99
N TYR A 109 7.53 19.76 -5.61
CA TYR A 109 8.97 19.50 -5.52
C TYR A 109 9.62 19.65 -6.88
N GLY A 110 10.73 20.39 -6.93
CA GLY A 110 11.56 20.53 -8.14
C GLY A 110 12.48 19.32 -8.28
N ASN A 111 12.22 18.43 -9.22
CA ASN A 111 12.95 17.17 -9.38
C ASN A 111 14.08 17.29 -10.41
N LYS A 112 13.88 18.02 -11.51
CA LYS A 112 14.83 18.20 -12.61
C LYS A 112 14.65 19.54 -13.29
N ALA A 113 15.71 20.15 -13.79
CA ALA A 113 15.64 21.40 -14.55
C ALA A 113 14.71 21.26 -15.78
N GLY A 114 13.82 22.23 -15.94
CA GLY A 114 12.80 22.22 -16.99
C GLY A 114 11.60 23.10 -16.65
N VAL A 115 10.53 22.96 -17.41
CA VAL A 115 9.27 23.68 -17.19
C VAL A 115 8.12 22.69 -17.25
N CYS A 116 7.22 22.75 -16.28
CA CYS A 116 5.99 21.98 -16.27
C CYS A 116 4.81 22.81 -15.74
N ILE A 117 3.62 22.26 -15.83
CA ILE A 117 2.38 22.90 -15.37
C ILE A 117 1.79 22.05 -14.23
N ILE A 118 1.65 22.67 -13.08
CA ILE A 118 0.92 22.09 -11.94
C ILE A 118 -0.53 22.56 -12.01
N THR A 119 -1.47 21.64 -11.90
CA THR A 119 -2.91 21.91 -12.04
C THR A 119 -3.67 21.38 -10.84
N ALA A 120 -4.48 22.24 -10.26
CA ALA A 120 -5.52 21.90 -9.29
C ALA A 120 -6.85 21.73 -10.03
N THR A 121 -7.54 20.63 -9.82
CA THR A 121 -8.78 20.25 -10.50
C THR A 121 -9.82 19.86 -9.46
N THR A 122 -11.03 20.45 -9.52
CA THR A 122 -12.19 20.01 -8.76
C THR A 122 -12.84 18.77 -9.36
N ASP A 123 -13.67 18.07 -8.62
CA ASP A 123 -14.36 16.86 -9.12
C ASP A 123 -15.25 17.13 -10.34
N ASN A 124 -15.81 18.34 -10.47
CA ASN A 124 -16.54 18.78 -11.66
C ASN A 124 -15.64 19.32 -12.79
N SER A 125 -14.32 19.04 -12.73
CA SER A 125 -13.34 19.35 -13.77
C SER A 125 -13.01 20.84 -13.99
N VAL A 126 -13.34 21.72 -13.07
CA VAL A 126 -12.88 23.13 -13.10
C VAL A 126 -11.42 23.19 -12.63
N LYS A 127 -10.59 23.96 -13.33
CA LYS A 127 -9.13 23.92 -13.18
C LYS A 127 -8.53 25.29 -12.97
N ALA A 128 -7.42 25.32 -12.22
CA ALA A 128 -6.45 26.41 -12.23
C ALA A 128 -5.03 25.83 -12.28
N SER A 129 -4.11 26.55 -12.90
CA SER A 129 -2.76 26.05 -13.15
C SER A 129 -1.68 27.07 -12.76
N CYS A 130 -0.53 26.52 -12.35
CA CYS A 130 0.71 27.24 -12.10
C CYS A 130 1.79 26.73 -13.04
N THR A 131 2.47 27.62 -13.76
CA THR A 131 3.68 27.25 -14.52
C THR A 131 4.87 27.21 -13.58
N VAL A 132 5.48 26.06 -13.43
CA VAL A 132 6.65 25.87 -12.56
C VAL A 132 7.89 25.72 -13.42
N THR A 133 8.87 26.61 -13.23
CA THR A 133 10.20 26.53 -13.82
C THR A 133 11.16 26.00 -12.77
N VAL A 134 11.79 24.87 -13.02
CA VAL A 134 12.85 24.32 -12.20
C VAL A 134 14.18 24.65 -12.82
N THR A 135 15.04 25.37 -12.07
CA THR A 135 16.41 25.68 -12.47
C THR A 135 17.39 24.65 -11.92
N PRO A 136 18.54 24.42 -12.56
CA PRO A 136 19.55 23.52 -12.05
C PRO A 136 19.99 23.86 -10.62
N MET A 137 20.42 22.85 -9.87
CA MET A 137 21.11 23.00 -8.62
C MET A 137 22.50 23.62 -8.85
N ASP A 138 23.03 24.35 -7.88
CA ASP A 138 24.38 24.90 -7.97
C ASP A 138 25.44 23.75 -8.05
N SER A 139 26.48 23.95 -8.82
CA SER A 139 27.44 22.91 -9.29
C SER A 139 28.31 22.22 -8.23
N ASP A 140 28.26 22.65 -6.97
CA ASP A 140 29.15 22.16 -5.89
C ASP A 140 28.63 20.90 -5.16
N THR A 141 27.57 20.26 -5.65
CA THR A 141 26.90 19.18 -4.94
C THR A 141 27.09 17.77 -5.54
N LYS A 142 28.17 17.59 -6.32
CA LYS A 142 28.57 16.26 -6.82
C LYS A 142 28.93 15.34 -5.65
N GLY A 143 28.78 14.04 -5.83
CA GLY A 143 29.11 13.03 -4.84
C GLY A 143 30.57 13.19 -4.32
N SER A 144 30.76 12.97 -3.05
CA SER A 144 32.09 12.98 -2.43
C SER A 144 32.27 11.82 -1.47
N ALA A 145 33.51 11.48 -1.18
CA ALA A 145 33.90 10.49 -0.18
C ALA A 145 34.75 11.16 0.90
N THR A 146 34.44 10.90 2.16
CA THR A 146 35.21 11.42 3.31
C THR A 146 35.60 10.23 4.19
N ILE A 147 36.92 10.08 4.47
CA ILE A 147 37.41 9.07 5.42
C ILE A 147 37.15 9.60 6.83
N LEU A 148 36.36 8.86 7.60
CA LEU A 148 36.04 9.20 8.98
C LEU A 148 37.15 8.74 9.92
N SER A 149 37.36 9.48 11.00
CA SER A 149 38.34 9.12 12.05
C SER A 149 37.73 8.15 13.09
N GLY A 150 36.95 7.19 12.64
CA GLY A 150 36.27 6.21 13.48
C GLY A 150 37.02 4.89 13.61
N ARG A 151 36.39 3.95 14.33
CA ARG A 151 36.95 2.59 14.51
C ARG A 151 36.92 1.81 13.20
N THR A 152 38.00 1.09 12.95
CA THR A 152 38.10 0.09 11.91
C THR A 152 37.08 -1.03 12.16
N THR A 153 36.27 -1.31 11.20
CA THR A 153 35.19 -2.37 11.20
C THR A 153 35.04 -2.94 9.81
N ASP A 154 34.14 -3.87 9.62
CA ASP A 154 33.83 -4.44 8.31
C ASP A 154 32.31 -4.56 8.11
N ASN A 155 31.75 -3.68 7.27
CA ASN A 155 30.35 -3.72 6.83
C ASN A 155 30.22 -3.88 5.30
N ALA A 156 31.35 -4.10 4.61
CA ALA A 156 31.38 -4.20 3.15
C ALA A 156 30.94 -5.59 2.64
N SER A 157 31.00 -6.61 3.50
CA SER A 157 30.59 -7.95 3.15
C SER A 157 29.06 -8.09 3.28
N ASP A 158 28.46 -8.77 2.31
CA ASP A 158 27.17 -9.43 2.35
C ASP A 158 25.88 -8.61 2.36
N ASN A 159 25.92 -7.40 1.90
CA ASN A 159 24.65 -6.72 1.59
C ASN A 159 23.91 -7.27 0.34
N HIS A 160 24.29 -8.47 -0.07
CA HIS A 160 23.83 -9.06 -1.32
C HIS A 160 22.94 -10.24 -1.04
N TYR A 161 21.78 -9.95 -0.43
CA TYR A 161 20.76 -10.94 -0.16
C TYR A 161 20.36 -11.66 -1.45
N ASN A 162 20.83 -12.90 -1.61
CA ASN A 162 20.39 -13.71 -2.73
C ASN A 162 19.05 -14.35 -2.42
N THR A 163 19.03 -15.25 -1.45
CA THR A 163 17.85 -16.02 -1.05
C THR A 163 17.48 -15.73 0.39
N TRP A 164 18.48 -15.68 1.28
CA TRP A 164 18.31 -15.47 2.71
C TRP A 164 18.82 -14.11 3.09
N SER A 165 18.08 -13.42 3.94
CA SER A 165 18.52 -12.18 4.54
C SER A 165 19.21 -12.41 5.89
N SER A 166 19.81 -11.36 6.41
CA SER A 166 20.35 -11.30 7.77
C SER A 166 20.00 -9.94 8.38
N VAL A 167 20.18 -9.83 9.68
CA VAL A 167 20.06 -8.53 10.36
C VAL A 167 21.06 -7.53 9.81
N THR A 168 20.63 -6.30 9.66
CA THR A 168 21.51 -5.18 9.31
C THR A 168 22.43 -4.89 10.50
N ASN A 169 23.72 -4.87 10.27
CA ASN A 169 24.73 -4.66 11.32
C ASN A 169 25.24 -3.23 11.39
N SER A 170 25.00 -2.41 10.38
CA SER A 170 25.50 -1.04 10.32
C SER A 170 24.41 -0.04 9.94
N TYR A 171 24.47 1.14 10.57
CA TYR A 171 23.46 2.19 10.44
C TYR A 171 24.12 3.55 10.42
N LEU A 172 23.54 4.45 9.66
CA LEU A 172 23.83 5.88 9.68
C LEU A 172 22.53 6.63 9.97
N VAL A 173 22.58 7.62 10.85
CA VAL A 173 21.42 8.46 11.18
C VAL A 173 21.85 9.91 11.23
N GLN A 174 21.04 10.83 10.70
CA GLN A 174 21.20 12.24 10.98
C GLN A 174 20.40 12.61 12.23
N ASN A 175 21.05 13.24 13.20
CA ASN A 175 20.42 13.76 14.40
C ASN A 175 19.68 15.07 14.10
N SER A 176 18.79 15.48 15.00
CA SER A 176 18.02 16.73 14.85
C SER A 176 18.87 18.00 14.79
N ASP A 177 20.09 17.96 15.32
CA ASP A 177 21.07 19.05 15.25
C ASP A 177 21.93 19.03 13.97
N GLY A 178 21.63 18.10 13.04
CA GLY A 178 22.36 17.92 11.78
C GLY A 178 23.60 17.04 11.87
N THR A 179 24.07 16.68 13.06
CA THR A 179 25.19 15.76 13.25
C THR A 179 24.86 14.36 12.76
N LEU A 180 25.86 13.51 12.54
CA LEU A 180 25.69 12.14 12.06
C LEU A 180 26.05 11.15 13.16
N THR A 181 25.18 10.16 13.38
CA THR A 181 25.49 9.00 14.22
C THR A 181 25.71 7.78 13.34
N ARG A 182 26.92 7.22 13.41
CA ARG A 182 27.26 5.90 12.89
C ARG A 182 27.09 4.87 13.99
N LEU A 183 26.39 3.77 13.70
CA LEU A 183 26.24 2.65 14.61
C LEU A 183 26.59 1.35 13.89
N GLU A 184 27.35 0.48 14.56
CA GLU A 184 27.74 -0.80 13.99
C GLU A 184 27.84 -1.90 15.05
N ASN A 185 27.24 -3.06 14.75
CA ASN A 185 27.35 -4.27 15.54
C ASN A 185 28.71 -4.92 15.30
N THR A 186 29.48 -5.10 16.34
CA THR A 186 30.79 -5.77 16.28
C THR A 186 30.84 -6.95 17.29
N SER A 187 31.91 -7.73 17.24
CA SER A 187 32.16 -8.78 18.22
C SER A 187 32.31 -8.24 19.65
N SER A 188 32.81 -7.02 19.80
CA SER A 188 33.06 -6.36 21.10
C SER A 188 31.87 -5.58 21.65
N GLY A 189 30.73 -5.50 20.89
CA GLY A 189 29.55 -4.74 21.25
C GLY A 189 29.12 -3.80 20.14
N ILE A 190 28.21 -2.90 20.47
CA ILE A 190 27.64 -1.93 19.52
C ILE A 190 28.49 -0.66 19.56
N VAL A 191 29.22 -0.41 18.49
CA VAL A 191 30.01 0.82 18.31
C VAL A 191 29.07 1.95 17.93
N VAL A 192 29.11 3.06 18.63
CA VAL A 192 28.36 4.28 18.36
C VAL A 192 29.33 5.46 18.28
N GLU A 193 29.32 6.13 17.17
CA GLU A 193 30.17 7.28 16.87
C GLU A 193 29.34 8.44 16.33
N ASN A 194 29.56 9.63 16.91
CA ASN A 194 28.91 10.84 16.45
C ASN A 194 29.93 11.73 15.72
N TYR A 195 29.51 12.25 14.59
CA TYR A 195 30.33 13.11 13.71
C TYR A 195 29.63 14.44 13.46
N SER A 196 30.41 15.46 13.10
CA SER A 196 29.86 16.69 12.54
C SER A 196 29.01 16.40 11.28
N ALA A 197 28.14 17.32 10.92
CA ALA A 197 27.22 17.18 9.78
C ALA A 197 27.90 16.86 8.44
N ASP A 198 29.13 17.37 8.26
CA ASP A 198 30.00 17.12 7.11
C ASP A 198 30.82 15.81 7.21
N GLY A 199 30.79 15.14 8.37
CA GLY A 199 31.57 13.94 8.66
C GLY A 199 33.07 14.19 8.99
N ASN A 200 33.54 15.42 8.96
CA ASN A 200 34.97 15.70 9.07
C ASN A 200 35.52 15.60 10.50
N LYS A 201 34.65 15.67 11.53
CA LYS A 201 35.10 15.66 12.94
C LYS A 201 34.35 14.59 13.72
N LEU A 202 35.06 13.66 14.36
CA LEU A 202 34.53 12.77 15.38
C LEU A 202 34.26 13.56 16.66
N ILE A 203 32.99 13.59 17.09
CA ILE A 203 32.55 14.34 18.29
C ILE A 203 32.61 13.45 19.52
N SER A 204 32.09 12.24 19.40
CA SER A 204 32.07 11.28 20.50
C SER A 204 32.07 9.84 19.98
N GLN A 205 32.58 8.93 20.82
CA GLN A 205 32.67 7.51 20.53
C GLN A 205 32.36 6.72 21.79
N ARG A 206 31.59 5.66 21.66
CA ARG A 206 31.30 4.71 22.72
C ARG A 206 31.09 3.30 22.20
N THR A 207 31.07 2.32 23.11
CA THR A 207 30.63 0.97 22.86
C THR A 207 29.54 0.62 23.86
N ILE A 208 28.39 0.10 23.36
CA ILE A 208 27.31 -0.40 24.19
C ILE A 208 27.43 -1.92 24.23
N SER A 209 27.41 -2.50 25.42
CA SER A 209 27.43 -3.96 25.58
C SER A 209 26.14 -4.55 25.10
N LYS A 210 26.19 -5.71 24.46
CA LYS A 210 25.00 -6.48 24.10
C LYS A 210 24.32 -7.01 25.35
N GLU A 211 23.03 -6.79 25.47
CA GLU A 211 22.27 -7.28 26.64
C GLU A 211 21.89 -8.77 26.51
N LEU A 212 21.79 -9.29 25.28
CA LEU A 212 21.74 -10.71 24.92
C LEU A 212 22.75 -10.97 23.80
N ASN A 213 23.07 -12.23 23.56
CA ASN A 213 24.22 -12.61 22.70
C ASN A 213 24.07 -12.20 21.22
N LEU A 214 22.83 -12.16 20.71
CA LEU A 214 22.55 -11.81 19.32
C LEU A 214 22.14 -10.35 19.24
N PHE A 215 22.55 -9.70 18.15
CA PHE A 215 22.05 -8.38 17.79
C PHE A 215 20.94 -8.53 16.74
N GLY A 216 19.79 -7.91 16.97
CA GLY A 216 18.64 -7.93 16.06
C GLY A 216 18.59 -6.69 15.19
N GLY A 217 18.82 -5.50 15.74
CA GLY A 217 18.74 -4.26 14.97
C GLY A 217 18.76 -2.99 15.81
N PHE A 218 18.77 -1.88 15.08
CA PHE A 218 18.75 -0.52 15.65
C PHE A 218 17.68 0.31 14.94
N TYR A 219 17.03 1.17 15.69
CA TYR A 219 16.10 2.17 15.19
C TYR A 219 16.27 3.48 15.96
N SER A 220 16.38 4.56 15.20
CA SER A 220 16.40 5.92 15.75
C SER A 220 15.02 6.53 15.58
N GLY A 221 14.16 6.33 16.57
CA GLY A 221 12.84 6.92 16.60
C GLY A 221 12.86 8.43 16.84
N LYS A 222 11.70 9.03 16.95
CA LYS A 222 11.56 10.48 17.13
C LYS A 222 12.28 10.97 18.38
N ASP A 223 11.98 10.40 19.53
CA ASP A 223 12.45 10.88 20.84
C ASP A 223 13.51 9.97 21.47
N TYR A 224 13.58 8.71 21.02
CA TYR A 224 14.43 7.68 21.61
C TYR A 224 15.15 6.86 20.55
N ASN A 225 16.21 6.18 20.99
CA ASN A 225 16.91 5.15 20.24
C ASN A 225 16.52 3.77 20.78
N TYR A 226 16.37 2.78 19.89
CA TYR A 226 16.05 1.42 20.27
C TYR A 226 17.09 0.44 19.73
N LEU A 227 17.56 -0.46 20.60
CA LEU A 227 18.39 -1.60 20.22
C LEU A 227 17.63 -2.90 20.55
N VAL A 228 17.68 -3.83 19.62
CA VAL A 228 17.09 -5.15 19.80
C VAL A 228 18.19 -6.19 19.93
N PHE A 229 18.07 -7.01 20.96
CA PHE A 229 18.96 -8.14 21.22
C PHE A 229 18.16 -9.43 21.30
N GLY A 230 18.84 -10.54 21.06
CA GLY A 230 18.22 -11.86 21.15
C GLY A 230 19.15 -12.91 21.71
N GLN A 231 18.61 -14.05 22.04
CA GLN A 231 19.36 -15.26 22.38
C GLN A 231 18.60 -16.52 21.98
N ASN A 232 19.35 -17.57 21.65
CA ASN A 232 18.80 -18.86 21.30
C ASN A 232 18.08 -19.53 22.47
N ASN A 233 17.03 -20.27 22.16
CA ASN A 233 16.19 -21.05 23.05
C ASN A 233 16.13 -22.51 22.58
N THR A 234 17.28 -23.19 22.60
CA THR A 234 17.43 -24.55 22.05
C THR A 234 16.64 -25.63 22.83
N PHE A 235 16.13 -25.29 24.00
CA PHE A 235 15.27 -26.17 24.81
C PHE A 235 13.79 -25.85 24.69
N GLU A 236 13.42 -24.96 23.79
CA GLU A 236 12.02 -24.59 23.48
C GLU A 236 11.19 -24.20 24.72
N SER A 237 11.81 -23.46 25.63
CA SER A 237 11.19 -23.05 26.90
C SER A 237 10.40 -21.76 26.76
N ASP A 238 9.12 -21.76 27.09
CA ASP A 238 8.26 -20.59 27.05
C ASP A 238 8.66 -19.51 28.07
N SER A 239 9.39 -19.87 29.12
CA SER A 239 9.89 -18.91 30.11
C SER A 239 11.23 -18.29 29.73
N LYS A 240 11.91 -18.80 28.69
CA LYS A 240 13.20 -18.28 28.23
C LYS A 240 12.99 -16.96 27.53
N GLU A 241 13.66 -15.90 28.01
CA GLU A 241 13.71 -14.66 27.24
C GLU A 241 14.45 -14.90 25.92
N VAL A 242 13.86 -14.52 24.82
CA VAL A 242 14.40 -14.73 23.47
C VAL A 242 14.69 -13.42 22.75
N VAL A 243 13.95 -12.37 23.05
CA VAL A 243 14.14 -11.03 22.47
C VAL A 243 14.06 -9.99 23.57
N ARG A 244 14.95 -8.99 23.51
CA ARG A 244 14.93 -7.81 24.37
C ARG A 244 15.02 -6.56 23.52
N VAL A 245 14.03 -5.67 23.65
CA VAL A 245 14.04 -4.34 23.06
C VAL A 245 14.43 -3.33 24.12
N VAL A 246 15.52 -2.61 23.91
CA VAL A 246 16.07 -1.68 24.89
C VAL A 246 15.92 -0.26 24.37
N LYS A 247 15.34 0.61 25.18
CA LYS A 247 15.09 2.02 24.90
C LYS A 247 16.18 2.87 25.51
N TYR A 248 16.78 3.75 24.69
CA TYR A 248 17.79 4.70 25.09
C TYR A 248 17.36 6.13 24.77
N THR A 249 17.81 7.09 25.55
CA THR A 249 17.76 8.50 25.15
C THR A 249 18.58 8.74 23.89
N LYS A 250 18.39 9.86 23.21
CA LYS A 250 19.25 10.26 22.07
C LYS A 250 20.74 10.43 22.49
N SER A 251 21.01 10.66 23.74
CA SER A 251 22.39 10.67 24.33
C SER A 251 22.88 9.28 24.77
N TRP A 252 22.13 8.22 24.49
CA TRP A 252 22.47 6.82 24.77
C TRP A 252 22.50 6.44 26.26
N SER A 253 21.70 7.09 27.09
CA SER A 253 21.41 6.62 28.44
C SER A 253 20.25 5.62 28.37
N LYS A 254 20.40 4.44 28.96
CA LYS A 254 19.30 3.44 29.01
C LYS A 254 18.12 4.00 29.81
N VAL A 255 16.92 3.89 29.26
CA VAL A 255 15.68 4.36 29.87
C VAL A 255 14.87 3.18 30.42
N ASN A 256 14.60 2.18 29.58
CA ASN A 256 13.78 1.03 29.91
C ASN A 256 14.02 -0.11 28.89
N SER A 257 13.40 -1.26 29.11
CA SER A 257 13.45 -2.37 28.16
C SER A 257 12.19 -3.21 28.22
N CYS A 258 11.85 -3.84 27.09
CA CYS A 258 10.81 -4.86 26.97
C CYS A 258 11.49 -6.22 26.78
N SER A 259 11.20 -7.16 27.69
CA SER A 259 11.67 -8.56 27.61
C SER A 259 10.55 -9.43 27.06
N ILE A 260 10.85 -10.25 26.05
CA ILE A 260 9.90 -11.14 25.38
C ILE A 260 10.42 -12.56 25.51
N SER A 261 9.60 -13.44 26.10
CA SER A 261 9.96 -14.82 26.42
C SER A 261 9.14 -15.82 25.62
N GLY A 262 9.74 -16.95 25.29
CA GLY A 262 9.14 -18.06 24.56
C GLY A 262 8.79 -17.66 23.12
N VAL A 263 7.58 -17.18 22.93
CA VAL A 263 6.99 -16.76 21.64
C VAL A 263 7.34 -17.72 20.51
N ASN A 264 7.23 -19.03 20.80
CA ASN A 264 7.49 -20.10 19.82
C ASN A 264 8.85 -19.96 19.10
N THR A 265 9.91 -19.55 19.81
CA THR A 265 11.18 -19.18 19.19
C THR A 265 12.34 -20.04 19.70
N THR A 266 13.04 -20.74 18.79
CA THR A 266 14.33 -21.37 19.03
C THR A 266 15.49 -20.44 18.69
N LYS A 267 15.41 -19.76 17.52
CA LYS A 267 16.44 -18.81 17.09
C LYS A 267 15.79 -17.51 16.60
N PRO A 268 15.87 -16.42 17.37
CA PRO A 268 15.41 -15.12 16.89
C PRO A 268 16.29 -14.61 15.73
N PHE A 269 15.70 -13.87 14.83
CA PHE A 269 16.36 -13.26 13.66
C PHE A 269 16.94 -14.27 12.65
N SER A 270 16.47 -15.52 12.67
CA SER A 270 16.95 -16.55 11.77
C SER A 270 16.44 -16.33 10.35
N ALA A 271 17.34 -16.25 9.38
CA ALA A 271 17.08 -16.12 7.94
C ALA A 271 16.26 -14.86 7.54
N GLY A 272 16.37 -13.78 8.30
CA GLY A 272 15.66 -12.53 7.98
C GLY A 272 16.31 -11.28 8.58
N SER A 273 15.78 -10.14 8.21
CA SER A 273 16.18 -8.85 8.75
C SER A 273 15.32 -8.45 9.97
N LEU A 274 15.63 -7.32 10.56
CA LEU A 274 14.80 -6.68 11.56
C LEU A 274 14.60 -5.22 11.19
N ARG A 275 13.37 -4.76 11.23
CA ARG A 275 13.01 -3.36 11.05
C ARG A 275 12.05 -2.92 12.13
N MET A 276 12.10 -1.65 12.46
CA MET A 276 11.23 -1.02 13.45
C MET A 276 10.60 0.24 12.89
N GLU A 277 9.43 0.59 13.46
CA GLU A 277 8.69 1.81 13.09
C GLU A 277 7.86 2.29 14.28
N GLU A 278 7.78 3.60 14.47
CA GLU A 278 6.95 4.24 15.50
C GLU A 278 5.64 4.76 14.89
N ALA A 279 4.51 4.41 15.50
CA ALA A 279 3.22 5.01 15.14
C ALA A 279 2.22 4.89 16.30
N GLY A 280 1.40 5.94 16.52
CA GLY A 280 0.34 5.92 17.52
C GLY A 280 0.83 5.67 18.96
N GLY A 281 2.05 6.08 19.31
CA GLY A 281 2.67 5.84 20.62
C GLY A 281 3.10 4.38 20.85
N LYS A 282 3.26 3.64 19.78
CA LYS A 282 3.72 2.24 19.76
C LYS A 282 4.97 2.10 18.92
N LEU A 283 5.87 1.24 19.36
CA LEU A 283 7.00 0.74 18.59
C LEU A 283 6.62 -0.63 18.01
N TYR A 284 6.68 -0.74 16.70
CA TYR A 284 6.48 -1.97 15.95
C TYR A 284 7.84 -2.57 15.61
N VAL A 285 8.07 -3.81 16.01
CA VAL A 285 9.32 -4.54 15.74
C VAL A 285 8.99 -5.73 14.85
N TYR A 286 9.45 -5.67 13.61
CA TYR A 286 9.16 -6.68 12.58
C TYR A 286 10.43 -7.42 12.18
N THR A 287 10.41 -8.74 12.33
CA THR A 287 11.56 -9.62 12.06
C THR A 287 11.08 -11.04 11.75
N CYS A 288 11.98 -12.00 11.76
CA CYS A 288 11.68 -13.42 11.65
C CYS A 288 12.37 -14.23 12.73
N HIS A 289 11.99 -15.49 12.86
CA HIS A 289 12.58 -16.45 13.77
C HIS A 289 12.51 -17.88 13.22
N GLU A 290 13.28 -18.77 13.81
CA GLU A 290 13.10 -20.21 13.74
C GLU A 290 12.19 -20.62 14.89
N MET A 291 11.05 -21.24 14.57
CA MET A 291 10.05 -21.66 15.57
C MET A 291 10.50 -22.93 16.34
N TYR A 292 9.73 -23.30 17.34
CA TYR A 292 9.84 -24.63 17.96
C TYR A 292 9.57 -25.72 16.91
N ALA A 293 10.08 -26.91 17.17
CA ALA A 293 9.83 -28.04 16.29
C ALA A 293 8.33 -28.32 16.20
N ASP A 294 7.81 -28.41 15.00
CA ASP A 294 6.44 -28.80 14.70
C ASP A 294 6.26 -30.33 14.75
N SER A 295 5.06 -30.80 14.49
CA SER A 295 4.70 -32.22 14.49
C SER A 295 5.53 -33.08 13.51
N ASP A 296 6.17 -32.45 12.52
CA ASP A 296 7.11 -33.09 11.60
C ASP A 296 8.56 -33.17 12.15
N GLY A 297 8.83 -32.58 13.34
CA GLY A 297 10.14 -32.54 13.97
C GLY A 297 11.07 -31.48 13.35
N ILE A 298 10.55 -30.55 12.54
CA ILE A 298 11.32 -29.49 11.88
C ILE A 298 11.04 -28.15 12.53
N ASN A 299 12.08 -27.37 12.74
CA ASN A 299 11.98 -25.99 13.18
C ASN A 299 11.79 -25.08 11.96
N HIS A 300 10.55 -24.71 11.66
CA HIS A 300 10.23 -23.82 10.55
C HIS A 300 10.52 -22.37 10.90
N GLN A 301 10.73 -21.53 9.88
CA GLN A 301 10.88 -20.08 10.05
C GLN A 301 9.53 -19.38 9.82
N ALA A 302 9.29 -18.33 10.60
CA ALA A 302 8.13 -17.48 10.45
C ALA A 302 8.47 -16.02 10.74
N ASN A 303 7.58 -15.13 10.35
CA ASN A 303 7.68 -13.72 10.70
C ASN A 303 7.18 -13.47 12.11
N MET A 304 7.83 -12.54 12.78
CA MET A 304 7.41 -12.00 14.08
C MET A 304 7.09 -10.51 13.97
N LEU A 305 5.98 -10.09 14.57
CA LEU A 305 5.69 -8.69 14.81
C LEU A 305 5.39 -8.50 16.29
N PHE A 306 6.14 -7.64 16.95
CA PHE A 306 5.88 -7.20 18.30
C PHE A 306 5.40 -5.75 18.28
N THR A 307 4.34 -5.48 19.03
CA THR A 307 3.85 -4.14 19.29
C THR A 307 4.11 -3.79 20.75
N ILE A 308 4.91 -2.77 20.97
CA ILE A 308 5.38 -2.35 22.29
C ILE A 308 4.86 -0.94 22.56
N ASP A 309 4.24 -0.73 23.72
CA ASP A 309 3.88 0.61 24.17
C ASP A 309 5.15 1.40 24.50
N GLU A 310 5.37 2.52 23.81
CA GLU A 310 6.60 3.29 23.98
C GLU A 310 6.78 3.92 25.35
N SER A 311 5.68 4.25 26.03
CA SER A 311 5.74 4.91 27.34
C SER A 311 6.15 3.95 28.43
N SER A 312 5.55 2.78 28.46
CA SER A 312 5.78 1.75 29.49
C SER A 312 6.84 0.73 29.12
N MET A 313 7.19 0.61 27.84
CA MET A 313 7.99 -0.49 27.27
C MET A 313 7.37 -1.87 27.57
N SER A 314 6.05 -1.96 27.55
CA SER A 314 5.32 -3.22 27.71
C SER A 314 4.87 -3.77 26.37
N LEU A 315 5.00 -5.09 26.19
CA LEU A 315 4.46 -5.79 25.06
C LEU A 315 2.92 -5.72 25.08
N THR A 316 2.31 -5.13 24.05
CA THR A 316 0.85 -4.96 23.97
C THR A 316 0.20 -5.95 23.01
N ASP A 317 0.96 -6.42 22.03
CA ASP A 317 0.52 -7.44 21.08
C ASP A 317 1.73 -8.15 20.45
N SER A 318 1.55 -9.42 20.08
CA SER A 318 2.57 -10.21 19.41
C SER A 318 1.95 -11.15 18.38
N MET A 319 2.63 -11.27 17.25
CA MET A 319 2.32 -12.25 16.20
C MET A 319 3.62 -13.01 15.93
N TYR A 320 3.66 -14.29 16.21
CA TYR A 320 4.88 -15.11 16.12
C TYR A 320 4.66 -16.52 15.55
N ASP A 321 3.43 -17.00 15.47
CA ASP A 321 3.12 -18.35 14.95
C ASP A 321 2.63 -18.34 13.52
N VAL A 322 2.32 -17.16 12.97
CA VAL A 322 1.59 -17.07 11.73
C VAL A 322 2.09 -15.91 10.91
N SER A 323 2.00 -16.12 9.64
CA SER A 323 2.39 -15.21 8.59
C SER A 323 1.73 -13.84 8.61
N ASN A 324 2.21 -13.00 7.72
CA ASN A 324 1.62 -11.72 7.33
C ASN A 324 0.17 -11.82 6.84
N LEU A 325 -0.37 -12.99 6.67
CA LEU A 325 -1.67 -13.26 6.06
C LEU A 325 -2.65 -13.73 7.13
N THR A 326 -3.91 -13.34 7.02
CA THR A 326 -4.95 -13.52 8.04
C THR A 326 -5.27 -14.97 8.41
N ASP A 327 -4.82 -15.96 7.65
CA ASP A 327 -5.05 -17.40 7.89
C ASP A 327 -3.92 -18.25 7.30
N GLY A 328 -2.71 -17.72 7.13
CA GLY A 328 -1.63 -18.41 6.45
C GLY A 328 -0.34 -18.47 7.25
N TYR A 329 0.52 -19.34 6.83
CA TYR A 329 1.85 -19.61 7.36
C TYR A 329 2.89 -19.14 6.33
N VAL A 330 3.89 -18.39 6.76
CA VAL A 330 5.05 -18.03 5.94
C VAL A 330 6.24 -18.76 6.48
N SER A 331 6.71 -19.72 5.71
CA SER A 331 7.98 -20.40 5.91
C SER A 331 9.05 -19.63 5.15
N HIS A 332 10.24 -19.48 5.72
CA HIS A 332 11.41 -18.89 5.06
C HIS A 332 11.18 -17.41 4.67
N SER A 333 10.93 -16.58 5.64
CA SER A 333 10.91 -15.13 5.45
C SER A 333 12.33 -14.58 5.28
N PHE A 334 12.47 -13.52 4.48
CA PHE A 334 13.77 -13.04 4.05
C PHE A 334 14.04 -11.61 4.51
N ASN A 335 13.74 -10.60 3.73
CA ASN A 335 14.04 -9.22 4.08
C ASN A 335 12.74 -8.48 4.42
N GLN A 336 12.52 -8.27 5.70
CA GLN A 336 11.34 -7.61 6.22
C GLN A 336 11.48 -6.09 6.11
N PHE A 337 10.39 -5.42 5.75
CA PHE A 337 10.27 -3.97 5.81
C PHE A 337 8.97 -3.58 6.48
N ILE A 338 9.01 -2.46 7.21
CA ILE A 338 7.85 -1.89 7.88
C ILE A 338 7.91 -0.36 7.77
N LYS A 339 6.76 0.26 7.52
CA LYS A 339 6.61 1.72 7.42
C LYS A 339 5.25 2.16 7.95
N ALA A 340 5.23 3.26 8.67
CA ALA A 340 3.99 3.96 9.00
C ALA A 340 3.58 4.91 7.86
N ASP A 341 2.28 5.11 7.66
CA ASP A 341 1.80 6.20 6.83
C ASP A 341 2.03 7.56 7.52
N GLU A 342 2.00 8.65 6.76
CA GLU A 342 2.22 10.00 7.28
C GLU A 342 1.24 10.40 8.39
N SER A 343 0.06 9.80 8.42
CA SER A 343 -0.94 10.05 9.45
C SER A 343 -0.67 9.29 10.75
N GLY A 344 0.25 8.33 10.75
CA GLY A 344 0.51 7.41 11.86
C GLY A 344 -0.67 6.50 12.21
N LYS A 345 -1.65 6.35 11.30
CA LYS A 345 -2.85 5.51 11.50
C LYS A 345 -2.71 4.11 10.98
N TYR A 346 -1.84 3.90 10.01
CA TYR A 346 -1.63 2.61 9.38
C TYR A 346 -0.15 2.24 9.34
N ILE A 347 0.09 0.95 9.49
CA ILE A 347 1.39 0.31 9.34
C ILE A 347 1.34 -0.59 8.11
N TYR A 348 2.35 -0.49 7.27
CA TYR A 348 2.55 -1.33 6.11
C TYR A 348 3.75 -2.24 6.34
N ARG A 349 3.63 -3.51 5.99
CA ARG A 349 4.71 -4.49 6.06
C ARG A 349 4.92 -5.15 4.72
N VAL A 350 6.17 -5.38 4.38
CA VAL A 350 6.59 -6.11 3.19
C VAL A 350 7.48 -7.25 3.59
N ASP A 351 7.25 -8.38 2.99
CA ASP A 351 8.05 -9.60 3.15
C ASP A 351 8.10 -10.42 1.88
N HIS A 352 9.14 -11.23 1.79
CA HIS A 352 9.31 -12.23 0.75
C HIS A 352 8.90 -13.58 1.31
N SER A 353 7.86 -14.15 0.78
CA SER A 353 7.27 -15.41 1.22
C SER A 353 7.59 -16.52 0.22
N GLU A 354 8.00 -17.64 0.73
CA GLU A 354 8.32 -18.84 -0.06
C GLU A 354 7.12 -19.78 -0.23
N SER A 355 6.31 -19.92 0.80
CA SER A 355 5.06 -20.66 0.77
C SER A 355 4.09 -20.00 1.73
N SER A 356 2.94 -19.60 1.24
CA SER A 356 1.87 -19.10 2.09
C SER A 356 0.56 -19.75 1.68
N ASN A 357 -0.10 -20.38 2.64
CA ASN A 357 -1.47 -20.83 2.50
C ASN A 357 -2.36 -19.73 3.07
N TYR A 358 -3.03 -18.96 2.24
CA TYR A 358 -4.01 -18.00 2.74
C TYR A 358 -5.36 -18.18 2.07
N THR A 359 -6.41 -17.86 2.83
CA THR A 359 -7.77 -17.98 2.36
C THR A 359 -8.27 -16.65 1.82
N MET A 360 -8.35 -16.53 0.52
CA MET A 360 -8.98 -15.39 -0.15
C MET A 360 -10.34 -15.83 -0.69
N ASN A 361 -11.40 -15.21 -0.20
CA ASN A 361 -12.80 -15.55 -0.58
C ASN A 361 -13.19 -17.02 -0.36
N GLY A 362 -12.62 -17.70 0.64
CA GLY A 362 -12.92 -19.09 0.95
C GLY A 362 -12.18 -20.13 0.11
N SER A 363 -11.21 -19.72 -0.69
CA SER A 363 -10.32 -20.63 -1.42
C SER A 363 -8.92 -20.55 -0.83
N TYR A 364 -8.29 -21.70 -0.58
CA TYR A 364 -6.88 -21.77 -0.23
C TYR A 364 -6.05 -21.43 -1.45
N LEU A 365 -5.18 -20.44 -1.31
CA LEU A 365 -4.18 -20.12 -2.33
C LEU A 365 -2.81 -20.30 -1.67
N SER A 366 -2.01 -21.19 -2.24
CA SER A 366 -0.58 -21.25 -1.98
C SER A 366 0.10 -20.31 -2.97
N VAL A 367 0.82 -19.30 -2.49
CA VAL A 367 1.45 -18.31 -3.36
C VAL A 367 2.85 -18.02 -2.85
N ASN A 368 3.84 -18.23 -3.72
CA ASN A 368 5.17 -17.68 -3.52
C ASN A 368 5.22 -16.26 -4.08
N GLY A 369 5.68 -15.31 -3.30
CA GLY A 369 5.70 -13.93 -3.75
C GLY A 369 6.23 -12.95 -2.71
N ILE A 370 6.25 -11.70 -3.11
CA ILE A 370 6.40 -10.57 -2.19
C ILE A 370 5.01 -10.21 -1.68
N THR A 371 4.81 -10.22 -0.36
CA THR A 371 3.56 -9.86 0.29
C THR A 371 3.63 -8.44 0.83
N LEU A 372 2.55 -7.70 0.68
CA LEU A 372 2.35 -6.36 1.22
C LEU A 372 1.09 -6.38 2.09
N THR A 373 1.21 -6.01 3.34
CA THR A 373 0.11 -6.04 4.30
C THR A 373 -0.06 -4.69 4.99
N LYS A 374 -1.31 -4.27 5.17
CA LYS A 374 -1.69 -3.03 5.85
C LYS A 374 -2.42 -3.33 7.15
N TYR A 375 -2.01 -2.71 8.24
CA TYR A 375 -2.57 -2.81 9.58
C TYR A 375 -2.98 -1.44 10.09
N LYS A 376 -3.93 -1.39 11.03
CA LYS A 376 -4.16 -0.17 11.81
C LYS A 376 -3.08 -0.05 12.88
N ALA A 377 -2.56 1.16 13.07
CA ALA A 377 -1.63 1.49 14.14
C ALA A 377 -2.37 1.63 15.51
N ASP A 378 -3.23 0.67 15.85
CA ASP A 378 -4.05 0.62 17.07
C ASP A 378 -3.54 -0.40 18.11
N GLY A 379 -2.34 -0.90 17.89
CA GLY A 379 -1.70 -1.89 18.76
C GLY A 379 -2.22 -3.32 18.58
N LYS A 380 -2.93 -3.62 17.49
CA LYS A 380 -3.41 -4.96 17.15
C LYS A 380 -2.86 -5.45 15.83
N SER A 381 -2.51 -6.72 15.77
CA SER A 381 -1.92 -7.36 14.58
C SER A 381 -2.96 -7.84 13.55
N THR A 382 -4.15 -7.22 13.49
CA THR A 382 -5.20 -7.63 12.54
C THR A 382 -5.05 -6.88 11.24
N ALA A 383 -4.68 -7.56 10.15
CA ALA A 383 -4.55 -6.98 8.82
C ALA A 383 -5.87 -6.36 8.34
N VAL A 384 -5.77 -5.15 7.78
CA VAL A 384 -6.88 -4.45 7.10
C VAL A 384 -6.95 -4.89 5.64
N SER A 385 -5.79 -5.02 4.99
CA SER A 385 -5.65 -5.44 3.60
C SER A 385 -4.38 -6.24 3.41
N VAL A 386 -4.40 -7.16 2.45
CA VAL A 386 -3.25 -7.97 2.04
C VAL A 386 -3.21 -7.99 0.52
N SER A 387 -2.01 -7.85 -0.05
CA SER A 387 -1.74 -7.97 -1.48
C SER A 387 -0.48 -8.79 -1.72
N ILE A 388 -0.37 -9.37 -2.91
CA ILE A 388 0.85 -10.03 -3.39
C ILE A 388 1.26 -9.34 -4.70
N PRO A 389 1.96 -8.21 -4.59
CA PRO A 389 2.34 -7.41 -5.75
C PRO A 389 3.28 -8.13 -6.72
N VAL A 390 4.10 -9.04 -6.23
CA VAL A 390 4.99 -9.85 -7.06
C VAL A 390 4.76 -11.33 -6.77
N LYS A 391 4.38 -12.10 -7.79
CA LYS A 391 4.17 -13.56 -7.71
C LYS A 391 5.33 -14.30 -8.35
N PHE A 392 5.67 -15.47 -7.80
CA PHE A 392 6.69 -16.37 -8.33
C PHE A 392 6.07 -17.72 -8.73
N ASP A 393 6.75 -18.46 -9.61
CA ASP A 393 6.30 -19.80 -10.02
C ASP A 393 6.38 -20.80 -8.87
N MET A 394 5.27 -21.49 -8.60
CA MET A 394 5.09 -22.44 -7.50
C MET A 394 5.88 -23.76 -7.62
N ASN A 395 6.46 -24.05 -8.77
CA ASN A 395 7.01 -25.37 -9.08
C ASN A 395 8.47 -25.57 -8.67
N LYS A 396 9.03 -24.71 -7.84
CA LYS A 396 10.45 -24.79 -7.49
C LYS A 396 10.67 -24.70 -6.00
N SER A 397 11.58 -25.56 -5.55
CA SER A 397 12.20 -25.55 -4.22
C SER A 397 12.33 -24.15 -3.64
N ASN A 398 12.57 -24.03 -2.39
CA ASN A 398 12.80 -22.85 -1.53
C ASN A 398 13.63 -21.69 -2.13
N TYR A 399 13.93 -21.68 -3.41
CA TYR A 399 14.66 -20.64 -4.11
C TYR A 399 13.76 -19.90 -5.10
N THR A 400 13.36 -18.71 -4.77
CA THR A 400 12.51 -17.86 -5.63
C THR A 400 13.30 -17.06 -6.66
N GLY A 401 14.62 -16.98 -6.50
CA GLY A 401 15.51 -16.17 -7.34
C GLY A 401 15.32 -14.67 -7.17
N ALA A 402 14.60 -14.24 -6.14
CA ALA A 402 14.34 -12.84 -5.88
C ALA A 402 14.84 -12.40 -4.50
N SER A 403 15.11 -11.11 -4.34
CA SER A 403 15.41 -10.50 -3.04
C SER A 403 14.86 -9.08 -2.97
N ILE A 404 14.24 -8.73 -1.84
CA ILE A 404 13.72 -7.39 -1.57
C ILE A 404 14.86 -6.51 -1.04
N GLY A 405 14.98 -5.31 -1.57
CA GLY A 405 16.03 -4.37 -1.18
C GLY A 405 15.53 -3.06 -0.58
N GLY A 406 14.24 -2.76 -0.70
CA GLY A 406 13.67 -1.57 -0.10
C GLY A 406 12.16 -1.48 -0.24
N PHE A 407 11.56 -0.77 0.69
CA PHE A 407 10.14 -0.45 0.72
C PHE A 407 9.93 0.98 1.20
N GLU A 408 9.19 1.78 0.43
CA GLU A 408 8.85 3.16 0.78
C GLU A 408 7.41 3.48 0.41
N LEU A 409 6.83 4.44 1.15
CA LEU A 409 5.53 5.02 0.87
C LEU A 409 5.71 6.35 0.15
N GLY A 410 5.03 6.53 -0.96
CA GLY A 410 5.03 7.75 -1.75
C GLY A 410 3.64 8.35 -1.86
N SER A 411 3.43 9.29 -2.77
CA SER A 411 2.18 10.01 -3.01
C SER A 411 1.02 9.07 -3.36
N GLY A 412 0.47 8.39 -2.33
CA GLY A 412 -0.64 7.45 -2.47
C GLY A 412 -0.25 6.06 -3.00
N ASN A 413 1.05 5.76 -3.09
CA ASN A 413 1.58 4.49 -3.59
C ASN A 413 2.55 3.85 -2.61
N CYS A 414 2.60 2.52 -2.66
CA CYS A 414 3.59 1.67 -2.03
C CYS A 414 4.61 1.24 -3.09
N LEU A 415 5.90 1.50 -2.85
CA LEU A 415 6.99 1.16 -3.76
C LEU A 415 7.89 0.10 -3.13
N ILE A 416 8.15 -0.98 -3.87
CA ILE A 416 9.04 -2.06 -3.43
C ILE A 416 10.14 -2.24 -4.48
N ALA A 417 11.40 -2.03 -4.08
CA ALA A 417 12.54 -2.33 -4.92
C ALA A 417 13.02 -3.76 -4.67
N TYR A 418 13.21 -4.53 -5.73
CA TYR A 418 13.69 -5.90 -5.64
C TYR A 418 14.54 -6.29 -6.84
N ALA A 419 15.36 -7.31 -6.66
CA ALA A 419 16.07 -7.96 -7.74
C ALA A 419 15.54 -9.38 -7.95
N LYS A 420 15.49 -9.84 -9.20
CA LYS A 420 14.96 -11.16 -9.55
C LYS A 420 15.77 -11.81 -10.68
N ASP A 421 15.95 -13.12 -10.61
CA ASP A 421 16.52 -13.94 -11.68
C ASP A 421 15.71 -13.81 -12.98
N VAL A 422 16.41 -13.73 -14.11
CA VAL A 422 15.79 -13.65 -15.45
C VAL A 422 14.97 -14.91 -15.75
N SER A 423 15.46 -16.06 -15.33
CA SER A 423 14.75 -17.32 -15.38
C SER A 423 15.25 -18.26 -14.30
N SER A 424 14.52 -19.30 -14.03
CA SER A 424 14.87 -20.31 -13.05
C SER A 424 16.18 -21.06 -13.31
N SER A 425 16.59 -21.13 -14.57
CA SER A 425 17.84 -21.78 -15.00
C SER A 425 18.99 -20.78 -15.14
N CYS A 426 18.76 -19.47 -14.99
CA CYS A 426 19.76 -18.44 -15.18
C CYS A 426 19.82 -17.50 -13.98
N LYS A 427 20.99 -17.44 -13.35
CA LYS A 427 21.27 -16.58 -12.18
C LYS A 427 21.58 -15.10 -12.53
N THR A 428 21.42 -14.68 -13.77
CA THR A 428 21.42 -13.27 -14.14
C THR A 428 20.20 -12.60 -13.52
N ARG A 429 20.39 -11.49 -12.83
CA ARG A 429 19.34 -10.78 -12.12
C ARG A 429 19.13 -9.40 -12.69
N ASN A 430 17.89 -8.97 -12.72
CA ASN A 430 17.49 -7.60 -13.02
C ASN A 430 16.88 -6.93 -11.81
N VAL A 431 16.97 -5.61 -11.76
CA VAL A 431 16.34 -4.73 -10.76
C VAL A 431 14.97 -4.32 -11.26
N TYR A 432 14.01 -4.37 -10.35
CA TYR A 432 12.61 -4.00 -10.56
C TYR A 432 12.14 -3.06 -9.47
N ILE A 433 11.11 -2.28 -9.80
CA ILE A 433 10.27 -1.60 -8.82
C ILE A 433 8.82 -2.07 -9.00
N SER A 434 8.22 -2.51 -7.90
CA SER A 434 6.78 -2.79 -7.85
C SER A 434 6.08 -1.59 -7.26
N VAL A 435 5.03 -1.11 -7.91
CA VAL A 435 4.21 0.01 -7.46
C VAL A 435 2.78 -0.46 -7.34
N THR A 436 2.16 -0.21 -6.20
CA THR A 436 0.73 -0.45 -5.98
C THR A 436 0.14 0.69 -5.16
N ASP A 437 -1.14 1.04 -5.35
CA ASP A 437 -1.75 2.11 -4.58
C ASP A 437 -1.98 1.71 -3.11
N GLU A 438 -2.27 2.68 -2.24
CA GLU A 438 -2.54 2.46 -0.81
C GLU A 438 -3.78 1.59 -0.52
N LEU A 439 -4.62 1.34 -1.52
CA LEU A 439 -5.78 0.44 -1.46
C LEU A 439 -5.46 -0.94 -2.02
N PHE A 440 -4.20 -1.15 -2.44
CA PHE A 440 -3.66 -2.38 -3.02
C PHE A 440 -4.27 -2.75 -4.37
N ASN A 441 -4.57 -1.74 -5.18
CA ASN A 441 -5.04 -1.89 -6.56
C ASN A 441 -3.95 -1.47 -7.55
N GLY A 442 -4.12 -1.86 -8.81
CA GLY A 442 -3.34 -1.32 -9.92
C GLY A 442 -1.85 -1.66 -9.89
N THR A 443 -1.45 -2.77 -9.29
CA THR A 443 -0.03 -3.19 -9.19
C THR A 443 0.66 -3.24 -10.55
N GLN A 444 1.82 -2.61 -10.63
CA GLN A 444 2.72 -2.62 -11.78
C GLN A 444 4.12 -3.04 -11.34
N ASN A 445 4.73 -3.97 -12.09
CA ASN A 445 6.11 -4.38 -11.89
C ASN A 445 6.95 -3.84 -13.04
N ILE A 446 7.83 -2.89 -12.77
CA ILE A 446 8.60 -2.12 -13.75
C ILE A 446 10.06 -2.57 -13.67
N ALA A 447 10.60 -3.04 -14.78
CA ALA A 447 12.01 -3.38 -14.89
C ALA A 447 12.86 -2.11 -15.02
N LEU A 448 13.83 -1.91 -14.14
CA LEU A 448 14.80 -0.82 -14.21
C LEU A 448 16.06 -1.22 -14.98
N THR A 449 16.34 -2.53 -15.06
CA THR A 449 17.40 -3.10 -15.88
C THR A 449 16.84 -4.21 -16.77
N ASN A 450 17.53 -4.55 -17.84
CA ASN A 450 17.07 -5.58 -18.81
C ASN A 450 18.23 -6.42 -19.34
N TYR A 451 18.85 -7.20 -18.48
CA TYR A 451 19.88 -8.17 -18.84
C TYR A 451 19.24 -9.49 -19.25
N GLY A 452 19.64 -10.04 -20.39
CA GLY A 452 19.16 -11.33 -20.88
C GLY A 452 19.93 -12.52 -20.26
N THR A 453 19.48 -13.73 -20.55
CA THR A 453 20.05 -15.00 -20.02
C THR A 453 21.53 -15.23 -20.38
N SER A 454 22.00 -14.65 -21.47
CA SER A 454 23.41 -14.71 -21.92
C SER A 454 24.30 -13.59 -21.36
N SER A 455 23.75 -12.68 -20.59
CA SER A 455 24.49 -11.56 -20.01
C SER A 455 25.58 -12.03 -19.06
N LYS A 456 26.72 -11.34 -19.09
CA LYS A 456 27.81 -11.48 -18.10
C LYS A 456 27.66 -10.52 -16.94
N VAL A 457 26.68 -9.63 -16.98
CA VAL A 457 26.33 -8.67 -15.93
C VAL A 457 25.12 -9.17 -15.19
N THR A 458 25.18 -9.15 -13.86
CA THR A 458 24.07 -9.46 -12.97
C THR A 458 23.94 -8.38 -11.92
N CYS A 459 22.70 -8.04 -11.55
CA CYS A 459 22.41 -7.09 -10.48
C CYS A 459 22.38 -7.76 -9.12
N ARG A 460 22.87 -7.06 -8.11
CA ARG A 460 22.68 -7.39 -6.70
C ARG A 460 21.39 -6.77 -6.18
N THR A 461 21.02 -7.09 -4.95
CA THR A 461 19.83 -6.54 -4.31
C THR A 461 19.88 -5.02 -4.25
N PRO A 462 18.87 -4.29 -4.75
CA PRO A 462 18.86 -2.84 -4.74
C PRO A 462 18.58 -2.26 -3.35
N GLN A 463 18.88 -0.99 -3.17
CA GLN A 463 18.42 -0.18 -2.03
C GLN A 463 17.47 0.89 -2.57
N LEU A 464 16.39 1.18 -1.83
CA LEU A 464 15.40 2.20 -2.17
C LEU A 464 15.40 3.28 -1.10
N ILE A 465 15.54 4.52 -1.52
CA ILE A 465 15.65 5.67 -0.63
C ILE A 465 14.61 6.71 -1.05
N LYS A 466 13.71 7.07 -0.13
CA LYS A 466 12.73 8.13 -0.34
C LYS A 466 13.42 9.49 -0.24
N ILE A 467 13.50 10.23 -1.35
CA ILE A 467 13.99 11.61 -1.38
C ILE A 467 12.88 12.58 -0.97
N ASN A 468 11.71 12.37 -1.51
CA ASN A 468 10.46 13.03 -1.13
C ASN A 468 9.28 12.15 -1.58
N ASP A 469 8.04 12.59 -1.36
CA ASP A 469 6.84 11.77 -1.64
C ASP A 469 6.67 11.37 -3.11
N ASN A 470 7.36 12.03 -4.01
CA ASN A 470 7.27 11.78 -5.45
C ASN A 470 8.61 11.43 -6.12
N LEU A 471 9.70 11.35 -5.36
CA LEU A 471 11.01 11.04 -5.90
C LEU A 471 11.75 10.05 -5.01
N PHE A 472 12.24 8.99 -5.63
CA PHE A 472 12.94 7.90 -4.96
C PHE A 472 14.25 7.61 -5.68
N LEU A 473 15.30 7.39 -4.92
CA LEU A 473 16.60 6.94 -5.44
C LEU A 473 16.69 5.43 -5.31
N VAL A 474 16.97 4.75 -6.40
CA VAL A 474 17.28 3.32 -6.45
C VAL A 474 18.78 3.18 -6.64
N MET A 475 19.43 2.43 -5.76
CA MET A 475 20.88 2.15 -5.82
C MET A 475 21.08 0.63 -5.87
N TRP A 476 21.97 0.16 -6.75
CA TRP A 476 22.32 -1.26 -6.82
C TRP A 476 23.73 -1.46 -7.31
N GLU A 477 24.30 -2.63 -7.07
CA GLU A 477 25.56 -3.04 -7.65
C GLU A 477 25.37 -3.99 -8.83
N GLU A 478 26.16 -3.81 -9.86
CA GLU A 478 26.28 -4.70 -11.01
C GLU A 478 27.62 -5.41 -10.97
N TYR A 479 27.58 -6.73 -10.95
CA TYR A 479 28.76 -7.57 -11.08
C TYR A 479 28.93 -8.07 -12.50
N ASN A 480 30.09 -7.86 -13.09
CA ASN A 480 30.43 -8.37 -14.41
C ASN A 480 31.37 -9.57 -14.29
N SER A 481 30.88 -10.77 -14.56
CA SER A 481 31.63 -12.03 -14.42
C SER A 481 32.79 -12.17 -15.42
N SER A 482 32.78 -11.44 -16.54
CA SER A 482 33.89 -11.46 -17.51
C SER A 482 35.09 -10.64 -17.06
N THR A 483 34.87 -9.60 -16.28
CA THR A 483 35.92 -8.67 -15.82
C THR A 483 36.22 -8.82 -14.33
N GLY A 484 35.38 -9.53 -13.57
CA GLY A 484 35.46 -9.61 -12.12
C GLY A 484 35.18 -8.27 -11.41
N LYS A 485 34.65 -7.25 -12.09
CA LYS A 485 34.43 -5.92 -11.54
C LYS A 485 32.99 -5.72 -11.10
N THR A 486 32.83 -4.99 -10.01
CA THR A 486 31.55 -4.47 -9.52
C THR A 486 31.49 -2.96 -9.75
N ALA A 487 30.33 -2.47 -10.16
CA ALA A 487 30.03 -1.04 -10.30
C ALA A 487 28.70 -0.74 -9.59
N THR A 488 28.67 0.35 -8.83
CA THR A 488 27.41 0.83 -8.23
C THR A 488 26.66 1.67 -9.24
N LYS A 489 25.38 1.42 -9.35
CA LYS A 489 24.43 2.18 -10.19
C LYS A 489 23.44 2.94 -9.33
N THR A 490 23.07 4.11 -9.81
CA THR A 490 22.02 4.95 -9.21
C THR A 490 21.05 5.41 -10.28
N MET A 491 19.77 5.52 -9.93
CA MET A 491 18.69 5.99 -10.79
C MET A 491 17.60 6.57 -9.92
N THR A 492 16.95 7.64 -10.34
CA THR A 492 15.75 8.12 -9.65
C THR A 492 14.48 7.72 -10.42
N VAL A 493 13.44 7.40 -9.64
CA VAL A 493 12.10 7.10 -10.13
C VAL A 493 11.07 7.96 -9.41
N ASP A 494 9.93 8.24 -10.05
CA ASP A 494 8.81 8.91 -9.41
C ASP A 494 7.95 7.94 -8.57
N SER A 495 6.94 8.45 -7.88
CA SER A 495 6.01 7.65 -7.06
C SER A 495 5.19 6.63 -7.86
N ASN A 496 5.17 6.70 -9.19
CA ASN A 496 4.55 5.72 -10.09
C ASN A 496 5.58 4.74 -10.66
N GLY A 497 6.83 4.79 -10.18
CA GLY A 497 7.93 3.95 -10.64
C GLY A 497 8.50 4.34 -12.01
N LYS A 498 8.06 5.46 -12.58
CA LYS A 498 8.59 5.97 -13.85
C LYS A 498 9.99 6.53 -13.61
N THR A 499 10.92 6.16 -14.47
CA THR A 499 12.30 6.66 -14.46
C THR A 499 12.35 8.17 -14.66
N VAL A 500 13.00 8.89 -13.74
CA VAL A 500 13.25 10.33 -13.81
C VAL A 500 14.65 10.60 -14.36
N THR A 501 15.68 9.85 -13.88
CA THR A 501 17.05 9.94 -14.40
C THR A 501 17.47 8.60 -15.02
N LYS A 502 18.45 8.63 -15.94
CA LYS A 502 19.09 7.41 -16.44
C LYS A 502 19.96 6.78 -15.34
N ALA A 503 20.27 5.49 -15.48
CA ALA A 503 21.21 4.82 -14.60
C ALA A 503 22.62 5.38 -14.78
N ILE A 504 23.25 5.80 -13.68
CA ILE A 504 24.61 6.34 -13.65
C ILE A 504 25.51 5.36 -12.90
N SER A 505 26.74 5.19 -13.40
CA SER A 505 27.75 4.31 -12.82
C SER A 505 28.70 5.08 -11.92
N HIS A 506 28.95 4.54 -10.74
CA HIS A 506 29.86 5.11 -9.75
C HIS A 506 30.94 4.11 -9.36
N SER A 507 32.06 4.64 -8.89
CA SER A 507 33.19 3.83 -8.40
C SER A 507 33.15 3.51 -6.91
N PHE A 508 32.18 4.04 -6.17
CA PHE A 508 31.98 3.73 -4.77
C PHE A 508 31.18 2.42 -4.61
N GLY A 509 31.32 1.77 -3.44
CA GLY A 509 30.56 0.56 -3.08
C GLY A 509 29.35 0.85 -2.22
N LEU A 510 28.46 -0.13 -2.11
CA LEU A 510 27.40 -0.18 -1.12
C LEU A 510 27.86 -1.05 0.08
N SER A 511 27.13 -0.97 1.17
CA SER A 511 27.30 -1.79 2.34
C SER A 511 25.92 -2.18 2.90
N ASP A 512 25.84 -2.85 4.03
CA ASP A 512 24.56 -3.12 4.70
C ASP A 512 23.98 -1.86 5.38
N CYS A 513 24.78 -0.78 5.48
CA CYS A 513 24.29 0.53 5.90
C CYS A 513 23.35 1.12 4.85
N GLN A 514 22.07 1.11 5.11
CA GLN A 514 21.10 1.74 4.24
C GLN A 514 21.35 3.25 4.15
N PRO A 515 21.42 3.84 2.94
CA PRO A 515 21.62 5.26 2.77
C PRO A 515 20.49 6.09 3.37
N VAL A 516 20.83 7.26 3.91
CA VAL A 516 19.88 8.19 4.52
C VAL A 516 19.89 9.53 3.80
N VAL A 517 18.72 10.13 3.65
CA VAL A 517 18.58 11.51 3.16
C VAL A 517 18.82 12.46 4.33
N CYS A 518 19.75 13.36 4.16
CA CYS A 518 20.10 14.35 5.17
C CYS A 518 19.47 15.72 4.88
N SER A 519 19.42 16.58 5.89
CA SER A 519 18.83 17.92 5.80
C SER A 519 19.49 18.86 4.78
N ASP A 520 20.71 18.52 4.36
CA ASP A 520 21.43 19.19 3.27
C ASP A 520 21.02 18.69 1.87
N GLY A 521 19.99 17.83 1.78
CA GLY A 521 19.52 17.22 0.54
C GLY A 521 20.40 16.12 -0.02
N MET A 522 21.48 15.76 0.67
CA MET A 522 22.40 14.71 0.25
C MET A 522 21.97 13.35 0.78
N VAL A 523 22.13 12.33 -0.03
CA VAL A 523 22.06 10.92 0.38
C VAL A 523 23.43 10.51 0.90
N LYS A 524 23.47 9.98 2.12
CA LYS A 524 24.72 9.60 2.80
C LYS A 524 24.66 8.16 3.28
N TRP A 525 25.77 7.44 3.17
CA TRP A 525 25.99 6.13 3.76
C TRP A 525 27.49 5.96 4.02
N TYR A 526 27.87 4.90 4.71
CA TYR A 526 29.28 4.61 4.89
C TYR A 526 29.63 3.17 4.54
N VAL A 527 30.85 2.96 4.16
CA VAL A 527 31.43 1.65 3.90
C VAL A 527 32.71 1.51 4.72
N THR A 528 32.85 0.35 5.35
CA THR A 528 34.10 -0.09 5.98
C THR A 528 34.52 -1.40 5.31
N ASN A 529 35.80 -1.61 5.19
CA ASN A 529 36.37 -2.84 4.64
C ASN A 529 37.68 -3.12 5.39
N ASN A 530 37.57 -3.52 6.66
CA ASN A 530 38.67 -3.68 7.57
C ASN A 530 39.58 -2.42 7.62
N SER A 531 38.98 -1.24 7.41
CA SER A 531 39.62 0.06 7.39
C SER A 531 38.78 1.10 8.11
N ALA A 532 39.27 2.33 8.20
CA ALA A 532 38.48 3.46 8.70
C ALA A 532 37.21 3.66 7.83
N PRO A 533 36.06 4.01 8.44
CA PRO A 533 34.86 4.20 7.70
C PRO A 533 34.99 5.30 6.62
N THR A 534 34.52 5.03 5.43
CA THR A 534 34.41 6.03 4.38
C THR A 534 32.94 6.45 4.25
N LEU A 535 32.67 7.72 4.55
CA LEU A 535 31.37 8.33 4.38
C LEU A 535 31.23 8.79 2.92
N TYR A 536 30.28 8.22 2.22
CA TYR A 536 29.86 8.63 0.89
C TYR A 536 28.71 9.62 0.97
N LYS A 537 28.72 10.61 0.08
CA LYS A 537 27.67 11.61 -0.09
C LYS A 537 27.32 11.69 -1.55
N LEU A 538 26.06 11.71 -1.87
CA LEU A 538 25.54 11.79 -3.24
C LEU A 538 24.34 12.72 -3.29
N SER A 539 24.34 13.68 -4.23
CA SER A 539 23.12 14.42 -4.53
C SER A 539 22.21 13.58 -5.42
N PRO A 540 20.97 13.28 -5.01
CA PRO A 540 20.04 12.55 -5.86
C PRO A 540 19.58 13.36 -7.08
N PHE A 541 19.88 14.65 -7.11
CA PHE A 541 19.49 15.59 -8.17
C PHE A 541 20.61 15.86 -9.19
N ALA A 542 21.86 15.55 -8.84
CA ALA A 542 23.04 15.75 -9.70
C ALA A 542 23.32 14.55 -10.64
N LEU A 543 22.39 13.61 -10.75
CA LEU A 543 22.60 12.37 -11.48
C LEU A 543 22.61 12.52 -13.01
N ASP A 544 22.23 13.67 -13.55
CA ASP A 544 22.30 13.95 -15.00
C ASP A 544 23.65 14.50 -15.47
N ASP A 545 24.56 14.85 -14.56
CA ASP A 545 25.83 15.54 -14.84
C ASP A 545 27.05 14.61 -15.00
N TYR A 546 26.86 13.38 -15.44
CA TYR A 546 27.99 12.66 -16.01
C TYR A 546 28.35 13.31 -17.33
N HIS A 547 29.43 14.12 -17.31
CA HIS A 547 29.99 14.75 -18.46
C HIS A 547 30.76 13.70 -19.30
N GLU A 548 30.03 13.01 -20.17
CA GLU A 548 30.63 12.45 -21.38
C GLU A 548 31.15 13.67 -22.17
N HIS A 549 32.43 13.71 -22.49
CA HIS A 549 32.99 14.84 -23.23
C HIS A 549 32.15 15.17 -24.41
N SER A 550 31.29 16.16 -24.26
CA SER A 550 30.50 16.73 -25.37
C SER A 550 31.27 17.89 -25.94
N TYR A 551 32.01 17.58 -26.98
CA TYR A 551 32.78 18.59 -27.68
C TYR A 551 31.85 19.51 -28.44
N THR A 552 31.84 20.79 -28.13
CA THR A 552 31.25 21.82 -28.92
C THR A 552 32.09 22.02 -30.15
N LYS A 553 31.53 21.72 -31.31
CA LYS A 553 32.16 21.83 -32.60
C LYS A 553 32.15 23.29 -33.04
N THR A 554 33.34 23.89 -33.20
CA THR A 554 33.49 25.20 -33.82
C THR A 554 34.07 25.01 -35.21
N VAL A 555 33.33 25.35 -36.24
CA VAL A 555 33.81 25.27 -37.62
C VAL A 555 34.66 26.47 -37.90
N LEU A 556 35.94 26.24 -38.14
CA LEU A 556 36.92 27.28 -38.52
C LEU A 556 36.77 27.63 -40.01
N SER A 557 36.54 26.65 -40.83
CA SER A 557 36.13 26.82 -42.24
C SER A 557 35.14 25.73 -42.66
N ASN A 558 34.08 26.10 -43.30
CA ASN A 558 33.08 25.15 -43.73
C ASN A 558 33.52 24.35 -44.95
N ALA A 559 33.37 23.03 -44.94
CA ALA A 559 33.43 22.26 -46.14
C ALA A 559 32.19 22.57 -46.99
N THR A 560 32.39 22.75 -48.30
CA THR A 560 31.30 22.84 -49.28
C THR A 560 31.07 21.46 -49.90
N CYS A 561 30.09 21.34 -50.76
CA CYS A 561 29.87 20.10 -51.50
C CYS A 561 31.10 19.65 -52.30
N THR A 562 32.04 20.55 -52.58
CA THR A 562 33.23 20.33 -53.45
C THR A 562 34.58 20.77 -52.82
N THR A 563 34.56 21.37 -51.66
CA THR A 563 35.79 21.92 -50.98
C THR A 563 35.87 21.45 -49.54
N ALA A 564 37.05 21.03 -49.08
CA ALA A 564 37.29 20.62 -47.69
C ALA A 564 37.29 21.83 -46.74
N GLY A 565 36.78 21.62 -45.52
CA GLY A 565 36.75 22.56 -44.40
C GLY A 565 37.61 22.10 -43.22
N THR A 566 37.69 22.95 -42.18
CA THR A 566 38.42 22.64 -40.89
C THR A 566 37.48 22.90 -39.72
N VAL A 567 37.48 22.02 -38.74
CA VAL A 567 36.69 22.12 -37.52
C VAL A 567 37.56 21.99 -36.30
N LYS A 568 37.25 22.76 -35.27
CA LYS A 568 37.77 22.60 -33.90
C LYS A 568 36.67 22.09 -32.99
N TYR A 569 36.97 21.09 -32.22
CA TYR A 569 36.10 20.53 -31.19
C TYR A 569 36.60 21.04 -29.84
N THR A 570 35.75 21.69 -29.04
CA THR A 570 36.07 22.22 -27.72
C THR A 570 34.99 21.74 -26.73
N CYS A 571 35.41 21.08 -25.68
CA CYS A 571 34.52 20.73 -24.56
C CYS A 571 34.46 21.92 -23.57
N SER A 572 33.32 22.07 -22.90
CA SER A 572 33.14 23.07 -21.83
C SER A 572 34.18 22.96 -20.70
N CYS A 573 34.84 21.81 -20.58
CA CYS A 573 35.97 21.60 -19.63
C CYS A 573 37.32 22.20 -20.15
N GLY A 574 37.35 22.73 -21.37
CA GLY A 574 38.58 23.33 -21.94
C GLY A 574 39.38 22.41 -22.87
N ASP A 575 39.05 21.11 -22.92
CA ASP A 575 39.68 20.17 -23.85
C ASP A 575 39.30 20.44 -25.30
N SER A 576 40.24 20.36 -26.26
CA SER A 576 39.98 20.67 -27.67
C SER A 576 40.94 19.97 -28.66
N TYR A 577 40.41 19.60 -29.84
CA TYR A 577 41.19 19.10 -30.96
C TYR A 577 40.63 19.62 -32.30
N THR A 578 41.42 19.46 -33.37
CA THR A 578 41.00 19.90 -34.73
C THR A 578 40.98 18.75 -35.73
N GLU A 579 39.99 18.74 -36.57
CA GLU A 579 39.85 17.78 -37.66
C GLU A 579 39.64 18.49 -39.02
N THR A 580 40.12 17.86 -40.09
CA THR A 580 39.80 18.29 -41.45
C THR A 580 38.48 17.70 -41.90
N ILE A 581 37.55 18.54 -42.32
CA ILE A 581 36.29 18.10 -42.87
C ILE A 581 36.48 17.85 -44.37
N PRO A 582 36.40 16.61 -44.87
CA PRO A 582 36.44 16.36 -46.29
C PRO A 582 35.32 17.12 -47.02
N ALA A 583 35.53 17.47 -48.33
CA ALA A 583 34.47 17.98 -49.15
C ALA A 583 33.26 17.04 -49.07
N THR A 584 32.08 17.59 -48.77
CA THR A 584 30.94 16.81 -48.35
C THR A 584 30.24 16.03 -49.44
N GLY A 585 30.61 16.27 -50.69
CA GLY A 585 29.82 15.78 -51.83
C GLY A 585 28.40 16.39 -51.79
N HIS A 586 27.59 16.03 -52.74
CA HIS A 586 26.16 16.32 -52.65
C HIS A 586 25.50 15.38 -51.65
N LYS A 587 25.19 15.87 -50.46
CA LYS A 587 24.47 15.12 -49.44
C LYS A 587 22.98 15.22 -49.70
N SER A 588 22.40 14.12 -50.15
CA SER A 588 20.97 14.04 -50.36
C SER A 588 20.24 14.25 -49.03
N SER A 589 19.24 15.11 -49.03
CA SER A 589 18.29 15.21 -47.93
C SER A 589 17.57 13.86 -47.77
N GLY A 590 16.96 13.63 -46.63
CA GLY A 590 15.82 12.75 -46.59
C GLY A 590 14.74 13.26 -47.55
N TRP A 591 13.74 12.45 -47.79
CA TRP A 591 12.60 12.89 -48.58
C TRP A 591 11.90 14.09 -47.91
N ILE A 592 11.82 15.18 -48.65
CA ILE A 592 11.06 16.38 -48.29
C ILE A 592 9.68 16.22 -48.90
N THR A 593 8.65 16.31 -48.11
CA THR A 593 7.29 16.20 -48.57
C THR A 593 6.82 17.52 -49.14
N ASP A 594 6.61 17.60 -50.44
CA ASP A 594 6.05 18.77 -51.11
C ASP A 594 4.54 18.85 -50.90
N LYS A 595 3.90 17.70 -50.98
CA LYS A 595 2.48 17.51 -50.71
C LYS A 595 2.27 16.23 -49.94
N ALA A 596 1.73 16.32 -48.72
CA ALA A 596 1.41 15.15 -47.91
C ALA A 596 0.31 14.31 -48.56
N ALA A 597 0.47 12.98 -48.48
CA ALA A 597 -0.60 12.08 -48.89
C ALA A 597 -1.74 12.16 -47.86
N SER A 598 -2.97 12.14 -48.35
CA SER A 598 -4.14 11.99 -47.52
C SER A 598 -4.93 10.74 -47.91
N ILE A 599 -5.99 10.45 -47.24
CA ILE A 599 -6.77 9.24 -47.53
C ILE A 599 -7.36 9.35 -48.93
N GLY A 600 -6.96 8.44 -49.81
CA GLY A 600 -7.40 8.40 -51.23
C GLY A 600 -6.72 9.41 -52.14
N VAL A 601 -5.78 10.22 -51.64
CA VAL A 601 -5.06 11.23 -52.45
C VAL A 601 -3.56 11.03 -52.32
N LYS A 602 -2.87 10.87 -53.43
CA LYS A 602 -1.41 10.78 -53.50
C LYS A 602 -0.74 12.10 -53.12
N GLY A 603 0.38 12.02 -52.42
CA GLY A 603 1.28 13.14 -52.20
C GLY A 603 2.48 13.14 -53.11
N SER A 604 3.34 14.11 -52.98
CA SER A 604 4.62 14.21 -53.68
C SER A 604 5.75 14.56 -52.73
N LYS A 605 6.93 14.13 -53.05
CA LYS A 605 8.16 14.38 -52.28
C LYS A 605 9.37 14.48 -53.21
N HIS A 606 10.37 15.23 -52.77
CA HIS A 606 11.64 15.28 -53.46
C HIS A 606 12.79 15.10 -52.46
N LYS A 607 13.97 14.80 -52.99
CA LYS A 607 15.24 14.92 -52.27
C LYS A 607 16.04 16.06 -52.88
N GLU A 608 16.57 16.89 -52.04
CA GLU A 608 17.49 17.96 -52.45
C GLU A 608 18.85 17.80 -51.77
N CYS A 609 19.86 18.45 -52.31
CA CYS A 609 21.10 18.55 -51.57
C CYS A 609 20.89 19.44 -50.35
N THR A 610 21.12 18.89 -49.14
CA THR A 610 20.90 19.59 -47.87
C THR A 610 21.74 20.88 -47.74
N VAL A 611 22.80 20.99 -48.51
CA VAL A 611 23.74 22.09 -48.43
C VAL A 611 23.51 23.13 -49.56
N CYS A 612 23.45 22.70 -50.80
CA CYS A 612 23.33 23.61 -51.94
C CYS A 612 21.92 23.67 -52.57
N LYS A 613 20.97 22.98 -51.99
CA LYS A 613 19.54 22.95 -52.34
C LYS A 613 19.21 22.42 -53.77
N LYS A 614 20.15 21.85 -54.47
CA LYS A 614 19.90 21.20 -55.76
C LYS A 614 18.96 19.99 -55.55
N VAL A 615 17.86 19.92 -56.29
CA VAL A 615 16.97 18.75 -56.30
C VAL A 615 17.70 17.57 -56.93
N LEU A 616 17.70 16.45 -56.24
CA LEU A 616 18.43 15.22 -56.61
C LEU A 616 17.50 14.12 -57.10
N GLU A 617 16.30 14.06 -56.55
CA GLU A 617 15.32 12.98 -56.86
C GLU A 617 13.90 13.47 -56.52
N THR A 618 12.90 12.98 -57.29
CA THR A 618 11.46 13.21 -56.99
C THR A 618 10.71 11.89 -56.96
N ALA A 619 9.68 11.77 -56.12
CA ALA A 619 8.84 10.57 -56.00
C ALA A 619 7.40 10.89 -55.54
N GLU A 620 6.48 10.02 -55.89
CA GLU A 620 5.12 10.06 -55.37
C GLU A 620 5.04 9.42 -53.95
N ILE A 621 4.15 9.94 -53.10
CA ILE A 621 3.78 9.33 -51.85
C ILE A 621 2.44 8.62 -52.07
N PRO A 622 2.35 7.29 -51.87
CA PRO A 622 1.10 6.59 -52.05
C PRO A 622 -0.02 7.16 -51.16
N ALA A 623 -1.25 7.18 -51.69
CA ALA A 623 -2.41 7.60 -50.93
C ALA A 623 -2.58 6.74 -49.64
N LEU A 624 -2.93 7.39 -48.56
CA LEU A 624 -3.17 6.67 -47.31
C LEU A 624 -4.44 5.83 -47.39
N SER A 625 -4.37 4.62 -46.88
CA SER A 625 -5.51 3.74 -46.74
C SER A 625 -6.19 3.96 -45.38
N ARG A 626 -7.51 3.74 -45.30
CA ARG A 626 -8.22 3.73 -44.03
C ARG A 626 -7.72 2.56 -43.19
N ILE A 627 -7.52 2.82 -41.89
CA ILE A 627 -7.04 1.82 -40.95
C ILE A 627 -8.22 0.95 -40.50
N SER A 628 -8.11 -0.37 -40.64
CA SER A 628 -9.14 -1.29 -40.18
C SER A 628 -9.14 -1.41 -38.66
N ILE A 629 -10.33 -1.27 -38.06
CA ILE A 629 -10.52 -1.48 -36.62
C ILE A 629 -10.88 -2.94 -36.27
N SER A 630 -10.86 -3.86 -37.20
CA SER A 630 -11.22 -5.27 -36.96
C SER A 630 -10.36 -5.93 -35.86
N LYS A 631 -9.13 -5.49 -35.68
CA LYS A 631 -8.19 -5.94 -34.62
C LYS A 631 -8.15 -5.01 -33.40
N ALA A 632 -9.03 -4.03 -33.32
CA ALA A 632 -9.08 -3.12 -32.16
C ALA A 632 -9.50 -3.88 -30.90
N SER A 633 -8.84 -3.60 -29.79
CA SER A 633 -9.28 -4.07 -28.49
C SER A 633 -10.48 -3.26 -28.01
N VAL A 634 -11.53 -3.95 -27.60
CA VAL A 634 -12.76 -3.35 -27.08
C VAL A 634 -12.95 -3.74 -25.64
N THR A 635 -12.98 -2.75 -24.77
CA THR A 635 -13.29 -2.92 -23.34
C THR A 635 -14.66 -2.32 -23.07
N LEU A 636 -15.48 -3.06 -22.32
CA LEU A 636 -16.79 -2.61 -21.86
C LEU A 636 -16.70 -2.22 -20.39
N SER A 637 -17.39 -1.14 -20.01
CA SER A 637 -17.46 -0.70 -18.59
C SER A 637 -18.04 -1.78 -17.66
N THR A 638 -18.87 -2.67 -18.19
CA THR A 638 -19.30 -3.90 -17.51
C THR A 638 -19.70 -4.97 -18.52
N SER A 639 -19.47 -6.23 -18.15
CA SER A 639 -19.81 -7.39 -19.00
C SER A 639 -21.12 -8.08 -18.59
N THR A 640 -21.76 -7.64 -17.50
CA THR A 640 -22.99 -8.27 -17.00
C THR A 640 -23.91 -7.26 -16.35
N TYR A 641 -25.18 -7.31 -16.74
CA TYR A 641 -26.23 -6.50 -16.16
C TYR A 641 -27.34 -7.38 -15.55
N ALA A 642 -27.96 -6.89 -14.49
CA ALA A 642 -29.24 -7.42 -14.05
C ALA A 642 -30.38 -6.81 -14.88
N TYR A 643 -31.33 -7.64 -15.31
CA TYR A 643 -32.48 -7.22 -16.08
C TYR A 643 -33.42 -6.33 -15.25
N ASP A 644 -33.80 -5.18 -15.80
CA ASP A 644 -34.73 -4.22 -15.18
C ASP A 644 -35.79 -3.69 -16.16
N GLY A 645 -35.87 -4.28 -17.37
CA GLY A 645 -36.77 -3.86 -18.43
C GLY A 645 -36.25 -2.74 -19.33
N LYS A 646 -35.10 -2.14 -18.99
CA LYS A 646 -34.49 -1.02 -19.73
C LYS A 646 -33.33 -1.50 -20.61
N ALA A 647 -33.09 -0.79 -21.69
CA ALA A 647 -31.97 -1.05 -22.58
C ALA A 647 -30.61 -0.88 -21.83
N LYS A 648 -29.72 -1.85 -21.94
CA LYS A 648 -28.38 -1.84 -21.36
C LYS A 648 -27.36 -1.40 -22.40
N LYS A 649 -26.64 -0.33 -22.11
CA LYS A 649 -25.64 0.26 -23.01
C LYS A 649 -24.33 0.46 -22.23
N PRO A 650 -23.46 -0.57 -22.12
CA PRO A 650 -22.17 -0.40 -21.47
C PRO A 650 -21.35 0.68 -22.18
N GLY A 651 -20.58 1.45 -21.41
CA GLY A 651 -19.56 2.33 -21.97
C GLY A 651 -18.53 1.50 -22.73
N VAL A 652 -18.03 2.05 -23.84
CA VAL A 652 -17.11 1.36 -24.74
C VAL A 652 -15.82 2.14 -24.83
N THR A 653 -14.70 1.49 -24.56
CA THR A 653 -13.36 2.00 -24.85
C THR A 653 -12.74 1.16 -25.95
N VAL A 654 -12.28 1.81 -27.01
CA VAL A 654 -11.68 1.16 -28.18
C VAL A 654 -10.24 1.60 -28.29
N LYS A 655 -9.31 0.64 -28.31
CA LYS A 655 -7.88 0.91 -28.55
C LYS A 655 -7.38 0.13 -29.75
N LEU A 656 -6.61 0.79 -30.59
CA LEU A 656 -5.93 0.18 -31.73
C LEU A 656 -4.47 0.59 -31.72
N ASN A 657 -3.56 -0.37 -31.68
CA ASN A 657 -2.11 -0.16 -31.61
C ASN A 657 -1.71 0.81 -30.47
N GLY A 658 -2.28 0.61 -29.29
CA GLY A 658 -2.02 1.45 -28.10
C GLY A 658 -2.81 2.77 -28.06
N LYS A 659 -3.29 3.27 -29.18
CA LYS A 659 -4.05 4.52 -29.28
C LYS A 659 -5.53 4.31 -28.93
N THR A 660 -6.06 5.14 -28.04
CA THR A 660 -7.51 5.16 -27.75
C THR A 660 -8.22 5.94 -28.85
N LEU A 661 -9.23 5.33 -29.46
CA LEU A 661 -10.06 5.91 -30.51
C LEU A 661 -11.24 6.66 -29.89
N LYS A 662 -11.70 7.72 -30.57
CA LYS A 662 -12.74 8.63 -30.11
C LYS A 662 -14.09 8.30 -30.74
N ASN A 663 -15.09 8.04 -29.88
CA ASN A 663 -16.45 7.80 -30.36
C ASN A 663 -17.03 9.04 -31.07
N GLY A 664 -17.78 8.80 -32.18
CA GLY A 664 -18.35 9.83 -33.01
C GLY A 664 -17.39 10.36 -34.09
N THR A 665 -16.09 10.34 -33.82
CA THR A 665 -15.04 10.79 -34.79
C THR A 665 -14.40 9.59 -35.49
N ASP A 666 -13.85 8.64 -34.72
CA ASP A 666 -13.07 7.51 -35.22
C ASP A 666 -13.92 6.24 -35.38
N TYR A 667 -15.01 6.15 -34.66
CA TYR A 667 -15.94 5.02 -34.72
C TYR A 667 -17.36 5.42 -34.28
N THR A 668 -18.32 4.58 -34.56
CA THR A 668 -19.69 4.63 -34.06
C THR A 668 -20.02 3.35 -33.26
N VAL A 669 -20.99 3.45 -32.36
CA VAL A 669 -21.40 2.31 -31.51
C VAL A 669 -22.88 2.03 -31.72
N SER A 670 -23.22 0.77 -31.93
CA SER A 670 -24.60 0.28 -31.94
C SER A 670 -24.76 -0.91 -31.00
N TYR A 671 -25.97 -1.07 -30.50
CA TYR A 671 -26.31 -2.16 -29.55
C TYR A 671 -27.47 -2.98 -30.10
N SER A 672 -27.36 -4.30 -29.93
CA SER A 672 -28.45 -5.22 -30.30
C SER A 672 -28.72 -6.21 -29.16
N ASN A 673 -29.93 -6.70 -29.09
CA ASN A 673 -30.44 -7.64 -28.08
C ASN A 673 -30.25 -7.11 -26.64
N ASN A 674 -30.21 -5.81 -26.46
CA ASN A 674 -29.79 -5.16 -25.21
C ASN A 674 -30.95 -4.83 -24.25
N THR A 675 -32.17 -5.36 -24.48
CA THR A 675 -33.38 -5.10 -23.67
C THR A 675 -33.94 -6.32 -22.99
N LYS A 676 -33.54 -7.53 -23.37
CA LYS A 676 -34.06 -8.80 -22.81
C LYS A 676 -32.92 -9.58 -22.14
N VAL A 677 -33.30 -10.54 -21.30
CA VAL A 677 -32.36 -11.49 -20.73
C VAL A 677 -31.70 -12.30 -21.85
N GLY A 678 -30.38 -12.41 -21.83
CA GLY A 678 -29.62 -13.11 -22.83
C GLY A 678 -28.30 -12.40 -23.14
N THR A 679 -27.66 -12.83 -24.19
CA THR A 679 -26.44 -12.20 -24.69
C THR A 679 -26.80 -11.03 -25.59
N ALA A 680 -26.32 -9.86 -25.22
CA ALA A 680 -26.39 -8.64 -25.98
C ALA A 680 -25.07 -8.39 -26.70
N THR A 681 -25.12 -7.66 -27.80
CA THR A 681 -23.96 -7.33 -28.60
C THR A 681 -23.81 -5.82 -28.74
N VAL A 682 -22.59 -5.34 -28.59
CA VAL A 682 -22.18 -4.02 -29.02
C VAL A 682 -21.33 -4.15 -30.27
N LYS A 683 -21.68 -3.44 -31.33
CA LYS A 683 -20.94 -3.36 -32.58
C LYS A 683 -20.33 -1.98 -32.70
N ILE A 684 -19.04 -1.94 -32.93
CA ILE A 684 -18.23 -0.76 -33.15
C ILE A 684 -17.90 -0.72 -34.66
N THR A 685 -18.21 0.36 -35.33
CA THR A 685 -17.96 0.52 -36.79
C THR A 685 -17.03 1.71 -37.00
N GLY A 686 -15.94 1.50 -37.71
CA GLY A 686 -14.97 2.54 -38.06
C GLY A 686 -15.57 3.69 -38.80
N LYS A 687 -15.12 4.92 -38.51
CA LYS A 687 -15.54 6.16 -39.11
C LYS A 687 -14.33 7.05 -39.42
N GLY A 688 -14.43 8.01 -40.30
CA GLY A 688 -13.34 8.93 -40.63
C GLY A 688 -12.14 8.21 -41.24
N ASN A 689 -11.02 8.24 -40.53
CA ASN A 689 -9.77 7.58 -40.90
C ASN A 689 -9.76 6.06 -40.70
N TYR A 690 -10.84 5.51 -40.15
CA TYR A 690 -10.95 4.11 -39.80
C TYR A 690 -12.07 3.42 -40.60
N THR A 691 -11.91 2.12 -40.80
CA THR A 691 -12.85 1.28 -41.56
C THR A 691 -13.04 -0.06 -40.81
N GLY A 692 -13.97 -0.88 -41.28
CA GLY A 692 -14.27 -2.19 -40.72
C GLY A 692 -15.10 -2.09 -39.45
N SER A 693 -15.31 -3.23 -38.81
CA SER A 693 -16.05 -3.27 -37.56
C SER A 693 -15.53 -4.36 -36.62
N VAL A 694 -15.79 -4.20 -35.33
CA VAL A 694 -15.52 -5.19 -34.29
C VAL A 694 -16.71 -5.25 -33.36
N SER A 695 -17.05 -6.45 -32.88
CA SER A 695 -18.15 -6.64 -31.94
C SER A 695 -17.67 -7.23 -30.63
N LYS A 696 -18.37 -6.89 -29.54
CA LYS A 696 -18.16 -7.45 -28.22
C LYS A 696 -19.51 -7.82 -27.61
N THR A 697 -19.57 -8.93 -26.89
CA THR A 697 -20.79 -9.37 -26.22
C THR A 697 -20.75 -9.07 -24.74
N TYR A 698 -21.93 -8.93 -24.16
CA TYR A 698 -22.15 -8.84 -22.73
C TYR A 698 -23.48 -9.50 -22.36
N ASN A 699 -23.65 -9.82 -21.10
CA ASN A 699 -24.80 -10.60 -20.66
C ASN A 699 -25.81 -9.76 -19.90
N ILE A 700 -27.09 -9.93 -20.21
CA ILE A 700 -28.19 -9.44 -19.39
C ILE A 700 -28.81 -10.66 -18.71
N LYS A 701 -28.72 -10.70 -17.41
CA LYS A 701 -29.12 -11.83 -16.58
C LYS A 701 -30.37 -11.51 -15.77
N ASN A 702 -31.06 -12.52 -15.34
CA ASN A 702 -32.22 -12.36 -14.44
C ASN A 702 -31.79 -11.56 -13.19
N ASN A 703 -32.60 -10.58 -12.81
CA ASN A 703 -32.27 -9.73 -11.66
C ASN A 703 -32.47 -10.49 -10.35
N PHE A 704 -31.35 -10.96 -9.80
CA PHE A 704 -31.35 -11.74 -8.58
C PHE A 704 -31.94 -11.00 -7.37
N LYS A 705 -31.98 -9.66 -7.39
CA LYS A 705 -32.59 -8.86 -6.32
C LYS A 705 -34.10 -9.11 -6.19
N LYS A 706 -34.75 -9.69 -7.23
CA LYS A 706 -36.15 -10.12 -7.20
C LYS A 706 -36.36 -11.52 -6.60
N ALA A 707 -35.29 -12.24 -6.28
CA ALA A 707 -35.39 -13.53 -5.61
C ALA A 707 -35.80 -13.36 -4.15
N THR A 708 -36.55 -14.34 -3.67
CA THR A 708 -36.94 -14.41 -2.25
C THR A 708 -36.10 -15.43 -1.52
N ILE A 709 -35.74 -15.09 -0.30
CA ILE A 709 -34.94 -15.95 0.59
C ILE A 709 -35.77 -16.23 1.83
N SER A 710 -36.04 -17.51 2.11
CA SER A 710 -36.78 -17.99 3.27
C SER A 710 -35.97 -19.05 4.04
N GLY A 711 -36.20 -19.14 5.36
CA GLY A 711 -35.53 -20.12 6.21
C GLY A 711 -34.34 -19.60 7.00
N ILE A 712 -34.00 -18.31 6.86
CA ILE A 712 -32.95 -17.70 7.71
C ILE A 712 -33.56 -17.44 9.10
N SER A 713 -32.93 -17.95 10.13
CA SER A 713 -33.39 -17.83 11.52
C SER A 713 -32.22 -17.50 12.46
N ASN A 714 -32.54 -16.93 13.61
CA ASN A 714 -31.55 -16.69 14.65
C ASN A 714 -30.97 -18.02 15.16
N LYS A 715 -29.72 -18.03 15.51
CA LYS A 715 -28.98 -19.22 15.95
C LYS A 715 -28.36 -18.98 17.31
N SER A 716 -28.09 -20.08 17.98
CA SER A 716 -27.33 -20.07 19.25
C SER A 716 -25.84 -20.13 18.96
N TYR A 717 -25.07 -19.43 19.75
CA TYR A 717 -23.60 -19.41 19.68
C TYR A 717 -23.02 -20.82 19.91
N THR A 718 -22.12 -21.22 19.07
CA THR A 718 -21.47 -22.53 19.08
C THR A 718 -19.94 -22.46 19.21
N GLY A 719 -19.34 -21.26 19.13
CA GLY A 719 -17.89 -21.07 19.03
C GLY A 719 -17.32 -21.29 17.63
N LYS A 720 -18.10 -21.85 16.71
CA LYS A 720 -17.72 -22.14 15.32
C LYS A 720 -18.48 -21.24 14.36
N ASN A 721 -18.02 -21.15 13.13
CA ASN A 721 -18.74 -20.43 12.07
C ASN A 721 -20.14 -21.04 11.88
N ILE A 722 -21.16 -20.19 11.92
CA ILE A 722 -22.56 -20.60 11.81
C ILE A 722 -23.06 -20.32 10.40
N THR A 723 -23.46 -21.36 9.70
CA THR A 723 -24.10 -21.28 8.41
C THR A 723 -25.60 -21.50 8.53
N GLN A 724 -26.36 -21.05 7.51
CA GLN A 724 -27.82 -21.18 7.45
C GLN A 724 -28.22 -22.13 6.32
N SER A 725 -29.18 -22.98 6.59
CA SER A 725 -29.90 -23.66 5.54
C SER A 725 -31.12 -22.81 5.19
N PHE A 726 -31.22 -22.41 3.94
CA PHE A 726 -32.34 -21.56 3.47
C PHE A 726 -32.68 -21.88 2.01
N THR A 727 -33.85 -21.50 1.61
CA THR A 727 -34.32 -21.68 0.26
C THR A 727 -34.33 -20.34 -0.47
N VAL A 728 -33.81 -20.34 -1.68
CA VAL A 728 -33.86 -19.20 -2.60
C VAL A 728 -34.81 -19.52 -3.75
N LYS A 729 -35.79 -18.67 -3.96
CA LYS A 729 -36.74 -18.83 -5.08
C LYS A 729 -36.73 -17.58 -5.96
N TYR A 730 -36.84 -17.79 -7.25
CA TYR A 730 -37.00 -16.74 -8.25
C TYR A 730 -38.19 -17.09 -9.15
N ASN A 731 -39.20 -16.22 -9.21
CA ASN A 731 -40.46 -16.47 -9.92
C ASN A 731 -41.04 -17.86 -9.59
N GLY A 732 -41.08 -18.21 -8.30
CA GLY A 732 -41.60 -19.50 -7.83
C GLY A 732 -40.63 -20.68 -7.92
N LYS A 733 -39.64 -20.65 -8.79
CA LYS A 733 -38.66 -21.71 -8.99
C LYS A 733 -37.58 -21.68 -7.89
N THR A 734 -37.28 -22.83 -7.28
CA THR A 734 -36.19 -22.98 -6.33
C THR A 734 -34.86 -23.01 -7.08
N LEU A 735 -33.90 -22.17 -6.62
CA LEU A 735 -32.57 -22.04 -7.19
C LEU A 735 -31.59 -22.97 -6.49
N LYS A 736 -30.56 -23.42 -7.20
CA LYS A 736 -29.51 -24.33 -6.71
C LYS A 736 -28.25 -23.53 -6.30
N LYS A 737 -27.80 -23.75 -5.03
CA LYS A 737 -26.52 -23.22 -4.55
C LYS A 737 -25.36 -23.78 -5.39
N GLY A 738 -24.37 -22.92 -5.70
CA GLY A 738 -23.22 -23.28 -6.54
C GLY A 738 -23.48 -23.09 -8.03
N THR A 739 -24.68 -23.34 -8.52
CA THR A 739 -25.08 -23.16 -9.92
C THR A 739 -25.71 -21.79 -10.17
N ASP A 740 -26.77 -21.48 -9.41
CA ASP A 740 -27.59 -20.27 -9.61
C ASP A 740 -27.20 -19.14 -8.68
N TYR A 741 -26.56 -19.45 -7.56
CA TYR A 741 -26.10 -18.45 -6.60
C TYR A 741 -24.95 -18.98 -5.73
N THR A 742 -24.20 -18.06 -5.17
CA THR A 742 -23.19 -18.30 -4.14
C THR A 742 -23.63 -17.69 -2.82
N VAL A 743 -23.04 -18.17 -1.72
CA VAL A 743 -23.35 -17.71 -0.36
C VAL A 743 -22.06 -17.39 0.35
N SER A 744 -21.98 -16.23 0.94
CA SER A 744 -20.93 -15.86 1.87
C SER A 744 -21.51 -15.30 3.15
N TYR A 745 -20.75 -15.34 4.21
CA TYR A 745 -21.16 -14.90 5.53
C TYR A 745 -20.19 -13.86 6.07
N LEU A 746 -20.71 -12.93 6.84
CA LEU A 746 -19.93 -11.96 7.58
C LEU A 746 -20.37 -11.98 9.04
N SER A 747 -19.40 -11.92 9.94
CA SER A 747 -19.64 -11.91 11.40
C SER A 747 -20.45 -13.10 11.93
N ASN A 748 -20.30 -14.28 11.31
CA ASN A 748 -21.13 -15.45 11.61
C ASN A 748 -20.52 -16.42 12.64
N LYS A 749 -19.45 -16.02 13.35
CA LYS A 749 -18.80 -16.82 14.40
C LYS A 749 -19.21 -16.37 15.80
N ASN A 750 -19.19 -15.07 16.05
CA ASN A 750 -19.37 -14.51 17.37
C ASN A 750 -20.83 -14.10 17.63
N ILE A 751 -21.19 -13.96 18.91
CA ILE A 751 -22.48 -13.42 19.32
C ILE A 751 -22.65 -12.02 18.76
N GLY A 752 -23.82 -11.75 18.15
CA GLY A 752 -24.07 -10.49 17.50
C GLY A 752 -25.00 -10.63 16.31
N THR A 753 -24.95 -9.69 15.40
CA THR A 753 -25.70 -9.76 14.13
C THR A 753 -24.77 -10.24 13.03
N ALA A 754 -25.04 -11.38 12.48
CA ALA A 754 -24.37 -11.95 11.33
C ALA A 754 -25.11 -11.59 10.03
N THR A 755 -24.38 -11.50 8.95
CA THR A 755 -24.92 -11.24 7.62
C THR A 755 -24.69 -12.45 6.72
N VAL A 756 -25.71 -12.84 5.98
CA VAL A 756 -25.59 -13.76 4.86
C VAL A 756 -25.76 -12.97 3.56
N LYS A 757 -24.78 -13.05 2.69
CA LYS A 757 -24.77 -12.43 1.37
C LYS A 757 -24.97 -13.53 0.33
N VAL A 758 -26.01 -13.41 -0.45
CA VAL A 758 -26.36 -14.36 -1.49
C VAL A 758 -26.22 -13.65 -2.84
N THR A 759 -25.31 -14.11 -3.66
CA THR A 759 -24.97 -13.48 -4.95
C THR A 759 -25.37 -14.40 -6.10
N GLY A 760 -26.12 -13.85 -7.02
CA GLY A 760 -26.55 -14.56 -8.22
C GLY A 760 -25.36 -15.00 -9.07
N LYS A 761 -25.44 -16.20 -9.64
CA LYS A 761 -24.44 -16.82 -10.51
C LYS A 761 -25.15 -17.43 -11.73
N GLY A 762 -24.40 -17.84 -12.74
CA GLY A 762 -24.99 -18.43 -13.94
C GLY A 762 -25.94 -17.48 -14.66
N SER A 763 -27.21 -17.80 -14.69
CA SER A 763 -28.28 -17.00 -15.33
C SER A 763 -28.76 -15.80 -14.52
N TYR A 764 -28.19 -15.54 -13.35
CA TYR A 764 -28.64 -14.51 -12.42
C TYR A 764 -27.54 -13.50 -12.13
N ALA A 765 -27.89 -12.23 -11.97
CA ALA A 765 -26.99 -11.16 -11.57
C ALA A 765 -27.62 -10.30 -10.47
N GLY A 766 -26.80 -9.88 -9.51
CA GLY A 766 -27.20 -9.08 -8.35
C GLY A 766 -26.99 -9.84 -7.04
N THR A 767 -27.14 -9.13 -5.94
CA THR A 767 -26.89 -9.65 -4.60
C THR A 767 -28.03 -9.28 -3.67
N ILE A 768 -28.36 -10.19 -2.77
CA ILE A 768 -29.29 -9.98 -1.65
C ILE A 768 -28.55 -10.26 -0.36
N THR A 769 -28.70 -9.38 0.60
CA THR A 769 -28.19 -9.59 1.95
C THR A 769 -29.34 -9.78 2.93
N LYS A 770 -29.16 -10.66 3.88
CA LYS A 770 -30.06 -10.89 5.02
C LYS A 770 -29.22 -10.98 6.28
N THR A 771 -29.81 -10.62 7.40
CA THR A 771 -29.14 -10.71 8.69
C THR A 771 -29.85 -11.72 9.59
N PHE A 772 -29.10 -12.27 10.52
CA PHE A 772 -29.64 -13.09 11.60
C PHE A 772 -28.84 -12.85 12.88
N LYS A 773 -29.47 -13.05 14.01
CA LYS A 773 -28.80 -12.91 15.30
C LYS A 773 -28.15 -14.22 15.70
N ILE A 774 -26.94 -14.13 16.22
CA ILE A 774 -26.29 -15.21 16.96
C ILE A 774 -26.43 -14.82 18.42
N ASN A 775 -27.26 -15.59 19.12
CA ASN A 775 -27.57 -15.35 20.51
C ASN A 775 -26.72 -16.24 21.42
N PRO A 776 -26.45 -15.87 22.64
CA PRO A 776 -25.81 -16.75 23.62
C PRO A 776 -26.49 -18.11 23.69
N ALA A 777 -25.74 -19.14 23.96
CA ALA A 777 -26.27 -20.49 24.14
C ALA A 777 -27.30 -20.55 25.28
N LYS A 778 -28.26 -21.45 25.15
CA LYS A 778 -29.29 -21.69 26.17
C LYS A 778 -28.63 -21.96 27.53
N GLN A 779 -29.22 -21.39 28.54
CA GLN A 779 -28.76 -21.53 29.92
C GLN A 779 -29.41 -22.73 30.62
N GLU A 780 -28.81 -23.17 31.66
CA GLU A 780 -29.30 -24.27 32.51
C GLU A 780 -29.19 -23.92 33.99
N ILE A 781 -30.24 -24.18 34.74
CA ILE A 781 -30.22 -24.11 36.23
C ILE A 781 -29.62 -25.41 36.71
N GLN A 782 -28.46 -25.35 37.34
CA GLN A 782 -27.78 -26.50 37.96
C GLN A 782 -28.45 -26.84 39.28
N LYS A 783 -28.58 -25.86 40.18
CA LYS A 783 -29.16 -26.07 41.50
C LYS A 783 -30.19 -24.99 41.83
N LEU A 784 -31.28 -25.40 42.44
CA LEU A 784 -32.31 -24.49 42.93
C LEU A 784 -32.74 -24.98 44.34
N THR A 785 -32.49 -24.18 45.37
CA THR A 785 -32.65 -24.61 46.79
C THR A 785 -33.50 -23.60 47.56
N ALA A 786 -34.45 -24.09 48.32
CA ALA A 786 -35.31 -23.30 49.17
C ALA A 786 -34.54 -22.72 50.39
N LYS A 787 -34.77 -21.44 50.68
CA LYS A 787 -34.30 -20.75 51.88
C LYS A 787 -35.48 -20.03 52.56
N SER A 788 -35.32 -19.56 53.82
CA SER A 788 -36.33 -18.75 54.50
C SER A 788 -36.59 -17.47 53.72
N LYS A 789 -37.84 -17.25 53.31
CA LYS A 789 -38.29 -16.11 52.49
C LYS A 789 -37.36 -15.80 51.32
N ALA A 790 -36.70 -16.85 50.76
CA ALA A 790 -35.70 -16.76 49.70
C ALA A 790 -35.56 -18.07 48.94
N PHE A 791 -34.88 -18.03 47.81
CA PHE A 791 -34.33 -19.21 47.16
C PHE A 791 -32.91 -18.95 46.67
N PHE A 792 -32.10 -19.96 46.70
CA PHE A 792 -30.77 -19.97 46.05
C PHE A 792 -30.89 -20.60 44.69
N VAL A 793 -30.31 -19.97 43.68
CA VAL A 793 -30.23 -20.46 42.33
C VAL A 793 -28.80 -20.45 41.86
N ASP A 794 -28.39 -21.52 41.21
CA ASP A 794 -27.08 -21.75 40.63
C ASP A 794 -27.27 -22.20 39.17
N TRP A 795 -26.41 -21.70 38.29
CA TRP A 795 -26.51 -21.97 36.86
C TRP A 795 -25.11 -22.17 36.27
N ALA A 796 -25.04 -22.79 35.08
CA ALA A 796 -23.76 -23.01 34.41
C ALA A 796 -23.16 -21.69 33.94
N GLN A 797 -21.91 -21.42 34.29
CA GLN A 797 -21.16 -20.29 33.80
C GLN A 797 -20.95 -20.41 32.26
N LYS A 798 -21.04 -19.32 31.53
CA LYS A 798 -20.80 -19.25 30.11
C LYS A 798 -19.75 -18.16 29.81
N GLY A 799 -18.57 -18.55 29.34
CA GLY A 799 -17.47 -17.64 29.07
C GLY A 799 -17.81 -16.55 28.02
N SER A 800 -18.71 -16.87 27.10
CA SER A 800 -19.17 -15.92 26.08
C SER A 800 -20.26 -14.94 26.55
N ALA A 801 -20.74 -15.05 27.79
CA ALA A 801 -21.73 -14.14 28.35
C ALA A 801 -21.08 -12.87 28.92
N THR A 802 -21.75 -11.74 28.80
CA THR A 802 -21.47 -10.54 29.60
C THR A 802 -22.10 -10.66 31.01
N GLY A 803 -23.22 -11.36 31.08
CA GLY A 803 -23.94 -11.57 32.33
C GLY A 803 -25.18 -12.42 32.15
N TYR A 804 -26.03 -12.44 33.17
CA TYR A 804 -27.20 -13.30 33.22
C TYR A 804 -28.45 -12.53 33.65
N GLU A 805 -29.62 -13.01 33.24
CA GLU A 805 -30.90 -12.57 33.74
C GLU A 805 -31.61 -13.77 34.40
N ILE A 806 -32.04 -13.59 35.61
CA ILE A 806 -32.88 -14.53 36.35
C ILE A 806 -34.28 -13.98 36.35
N GLN A 807 -35.23 -14.78 35.95
CA GLN A 807 -36.65 -14.43 36.00
C GLN A 807 -37.36 -15.40 36.91
N TYR A 808 -38.22 -14.87 37.80
CA TYR A 808 -38.99 -15.67 38.74
C TYR A 808 -40.41 -15.14 38.89
N ALA A 809 -41.33 -16.04 39.06
CA ALA A 809 -42.77 -15.76 39.21
C ALA A 809 -43.43 -16.81 40.11
N THR A 810 -44.61 -16.47 40.59
CA THR A 810 -45.44 -17.43 41.35
C THR A 810 -46.29 -18.39 40.48
N ASN A 811 -46.22 -18.26 39.18
CA ASN A 811 -46.89 -19.08 38.20
C ASN A 811 -45.92 -19.54 37.08
N SER A 812 -46.24 -20.70 36.48
CA SER A 812 -45.36 -21.33 35.49
C SER A 812 -45.35 -20.62 34.13
N LYS A 813 -46.32 -19.73 33.87
CA LYS A 813 -46.39 -18.92 32.65
C LYS A 813 -45.52 -17.65 32.70
N PHE A 814 -44.91 -17.38 33.88
CA PHE A 814 -44.10 -16.18 34.14
C PHE A 814 -44.88 -14.87 33.93
N THR A 815 -46.19 -14.87 34.13
CA THR A 815 -47.00 -13.66 34.12
C THR A 815 -46.57 -12.78 35.31
N SER A 816 -46.37 -11.48 35.13
CA SER A 816 -45.88 -10.53 36.16
C SER A 816 -44.57 -10.96 36.82
N ALA A 817 -43.73 -11.62 36.09
CA ALA A 817 -42.43 -12.13 36.59
C ALA A 817 -41.49 -10.99 36.99
N LYS A 818 -40.86 -11.15 38.13
CA LYS A 818 -39.73 -10.29 38.56
C LYS A 818 -38.45 -10.74 37.85
N LYS A 819 -37.53 -9.79 37.66
CA LYS A 819 -36.28 -9.99 36.97
C LYS A 819 -35.11 -9.46 37.76
N VAL A 820 -34.04 -10.23 37.84
CA VAL A 820 -32.75 -9.84 38.41
C VAL A 820 -31.69 -9.94 37.31
N THR A 821 -30.90 -8.91 37.12
CA THR A 821 -29.81 -8.90 36.17
C THR A 821 -28.46 -9.02 36.87
N ILE A 822 -27.66 -9.97 36.49
CA ILE A 822 -26.28 -10.19 36.93
C ILE A 822 -25.37 -9.66 35.82
N THR A 823 -24.56 -8.66 36.14
CA THR A 823 -23.68 -7.98 35.16
C THR A 823 -22.30 -8.61 35.06
N ASN A 824 -21.91 -9.40 36.02
CA ASN A 824 -20.63 -10.11 36.02
C ASN A 824 -20.83 -11.56 35.58
N ASN A 825 -20.21 -11.93 34.45
CA ASN A 825 -20.33 -13.28 33.90
C ASN A 825 -19.63 -14.37 34.75
N LYS A 826 -18.78 -13.99 35.72
CA LYS A 826 -18.16 -14.91 36.67
C LYS A 826 -19.09 -15.30 37.80
N THR A 827 -20.21 -14.58 37.98
CA THR A 827 -21.24 -14.90 38.97
C THR A 827 -22.16 -15.98 38.38
N ASP A 828 -22.08 -17.16 38.94
CA ASP A 828 -22.84 -18.36 38.52
C ASP A 828 -23.95 -18.74 39.48
N LYS A 829 -24.10 -18.00 40.57
CA LYS A 829 -25.06 -18.29 41.64
C LYS A 829 -25.49 -17.03 42.37
N THR A 830 -26.71 -17.04 42.88
CA THR A 830 -27.20 -15.95 43.74
C THR A 830 -28.35 -16.43 44.63
N THR A 831 -28.66 -15.65 45.66
CA THR A 831 -29.85 -15.85 46.50
C THR A 831 -30.83 -14.71 46.24
N ILE A 832 -32.04 -15.07 45.85
CA ILE A 832 -33.14 -14.10 45.72
C ILE A 832 -33.91 -14.13 47.06
N SER A 833 -33.86 -13.01 47.73
CA SER A 833 -34.45 -12.82 49.09
C SER A 833 -35.66 -11.87 49.06
N LYS A 834 -36.22 -11.57 50.22
CA LYS A 834 -37.40 -10.71 50.39
C LYS A 834 -38.62 -11.26 49.65
N LEU A 835 -38.75 -12.57 49.63
CA LEU A 835 -39.90 -13.27 49.03
C LEU A 835 -40.91 -13.67 50.13
N SER A 836 -42.12 -14.02 49.68
CA SER A 836 -43.12 -14.60 50.59
C SER A 836 -42.69 -16.01 51.00
N GLY A 837 -42.74 -16.30 52.29
CA GLY A 837 -42.46 -17.63 52.82
C GLY A 837 -43.54 -18.63 52.43
N LYS A 838 -43.22 -19.92 52.41
CA LYS A 838 -44.10 -21.00 51.96
C LYS A 838 -44.77 -20.80 50.60
N LYS A 839 -44.16 -19.99 49.74
CA LYS A 839 -44.69 -19.66 48.40
C LYS A 839 -43.91 -20.39 47.33
N LYS A 840 -44.59 -21.02 46.38
CA LYS A 840 -43.95 -21.64 45.20
C LYS A 840 -43.54 -20.59 44.20
N TYR A 841 -42.28 -20.61 43.78
CA TYR A 841 -41.76 -19.77 42.70
C TYR A 841 -41.22 -20.64 41.59
N TYR A 842 -41.51 -20.24 40.36
CA TYR A 842 -40.90 -20.77 39.13
C TYR A 842 -39.75 -19.85 38.77
N VAL A 843 -38.60 -20.45 38.41
CA VAL A 843 -37.36 -19.74 38.17
C VAL A 843 -36.79 -20.20 36.84
N ARG A 844 -36.34 -19.27 36.05
CA ARG A 844 -35.58 -19.53 34.81
C ARG A 844 -34.45 -18.52 34.69
N VAL A 845 -33.36 -18.96 34.05
CA VAL A 845 -32.15 -18.15 33.85
C VAL A 845 -31.82 -18.12 32.38
N ARG A 846 -31.33 -16.98 31.89
CA ARG A 846 -30.69 -16.87 30.56
C ARG A 846 -29.42 -16.05 30.64
N SER A 847 -28.47 -16.31 29.77
CA SER A 847 -27.30 -15.48 29.58
C SER A 847 -27.61 -14.32 28.63
N TYR A 848 -26.90 -13.23 28.74
CA TYR A 848 -26.85 -12.20 27.70
C TYR A 848 -25.39 -11.80 27.41
N THR A 849 -25.17 -11.34 26.20
CA THR A 849 -23.89 -10.78 25.80
C THR A 849 -24.15 -9.40 25.21
N THR A 850 -23.35 -8.40 25.59
CA THR A 850 -23.42 -7.04 25.08
C THR A 850 -22.37 -6.87 24.00
N VAL A 851 -22.79 -6.58 22.79
CA VAL A 851 -21.91 -6.34 21.64
C VAL A 851 -22.21 -4.94 21.12
N LYS A 852 -21.25 -4.04 21.13
CA LYS A 852 -21.39 -2.64 20.72
C LYS A 852 -22.66 -2.00 21.29
N GLY A 853 -22.86 -2.09 22.60
CA GLY A 853 -24.02 -1.54 23.33
C GLY A 853 -25.33 -2.35 23.19
N THR A 854 -25.45 -3.27 22.23
CA THR A 854 -26.66 -4.08 22.03
C THR A 854 -26.60 -5.37 22.82
N LYS A 855 -27.65 -5.68 23.57
CA LYS A 855 -27.78 -6.93 24.30
C LYS A 855 -28.40 -8.02 23.42
N TYR A 856 -27.71 -9.15 23.33
CA TYR A 856 -28.19 -10.39 22.72
C TYR A 856 -28.48 -11.39 23.82
N TYR A 857 -29.64 -11.99 23.79
CA TYR A 857 -30.11 -12.87 24.85
C TYR A 857 -30.14 -14.32 24.39
N GLY A 858 -29.61 -15.20 25.20
CA GLY A 858 -29.81 -16.63 25.08
C GLY A 858 -31.25 -17.03 25.40
N ALA A 859 -31.64 -18.22 24.96
CA ALA A 859 -32.92 -18.79 25.34
C ALA A 859 -32.94 -19.01 26.88
N TRP A 860 -34.12 -18.84 27.43
CA TRP A 860 -34.34 -19.18 28.84
C TRP A 860 -34.03 -20.65 29.11
N SER A 861 -33.48 -20.97 30.27
CA SER A 861 -33.39 -22.31 30.76
C SER A 861 -34.78 -22.97 30.86
N ALA A 862 -34.83 -24.27 30.94
CA ALA A 862 -36.04 -24.92 31.48
C ALA A 862 -36.34 -24.29 32.86
N SER A 863 -37.61 -24.04 33.11
CA SER A 863 -38.03 -23.53 34.41
C SER A 863 -37.96 -24.61 35.45
N LYS A 864 -37.38 -24.28 36.58
CA LYS A 864 -37.46 -25.11 37.82
C LYS A 864 -38.36 -24.41 38.81
N SER A 865 -38.97 -25.12 39.71
CA SER A 865 -39.77 -24.55 40.78
C SER A 865 -39.19 -24.87 42.16
N VAL A 866 -39.39 -23.94 43.09
CA VAL A 866 -38.95 -24.06 44.48
C VAL A 866 -39.98 -23.41 45.37
N THR A 867 -40.30 -24.04 46.50
CA THR A 867 -41.15 -23.46 47.52
C THR A 867 -40.27 -22.92 48.67
N THR A 868 -40.34 -21.62 48.91
CA THR A 868 -39.56 -20.92 49.94
C THR A 868 -39.90 -21.50 51.31
N LYS A 869 -38.90 -21.52 52.21
CA LYS A 869 -39.17 -21.89 53.64
C LYS A 869 -39.85 -20.71 54.37
N LYS A 870 -40.42 -20.95 55.57
CA LYS A 870 -41.02 -19.93 56.40
C LYS A 870 -40.10 -18.73 56.70
#